data_0d0142fe8b0882661f14e5bcd31cccad
#
_entry.id   0d0142fe8b0882661f14e5bcd31cccad
#
_cell.length_a   1.000
_cell.length_b   1.000
_cell.length_c   1.000
_cell.angle_alpha   90.00
_cell.angle_beta   90.00
_cell.angle_gamma   90.00
#
_symmetry.space_group_name_H-M   'P 1'
#
loop_
_entity.id
_entity.type
_entity.pdbx_description
1 polymer ?
#
loop_
_entity_poly.entity_id
_entity_poly.type
_entity_poly.pdbx_seq_one_letter_code
_entity_poly.pdbx_strand_id
1 'polypeptide(L)'
;MKNKLEKVDKIYMCIFCINIVLLNILVGSTHRDPRFIFEAFIMLETAIYIIIQKINRKENIIIKGKIDIAVLLLITATFLPLIFKTYASLYSTICMALMYTTVLCFYIMARNLITNNKRKNIVINISLISSILIVILGIDELYFDTFRPVLDLIKTVKSSAYAMVSTLGYSNAVASYMMFMMFLGLGQYFKAQKKYHKCLYLLSIQISMLGFYFGNSRAGMVILGIIFVFYLIKLKEPTKIIQAIYAVLSTFILAIVFEKIVNYYKSEWLIWVELIVFLIATYLINFIIQILKDKLKTKVNIKISKIKVIVITFFIVFACIAYVLIGKQYSSPIKIENMNQPINILGDAIKSNEHYVVKIVYEAIIKNDKMPITIDISEKSQYRQKNLLGTVTLQNGENIATLEFNTSNIKMERATIYITLPDIENNQLTIKKIYINDKEYVAKCKYLPDSIMKIIQTISFRTISVSERIFMYKDGLQLVSRSPLVGSGGKTFENLHSMVNSYNYSTKEIHCYLLELLLDYGIFGLLAYIAILIITLKNTRKEGIQLSIFIGFLFVTIHTMFDFDLAYLLTCANYFIFIAILNENDKNIKMPRTNKYISNILVILLSIIAISNCFNAYGSYLGEKKEYKKALIYYPYSKAIKEQSIRGMRRIKENAENNSKLLKDYLKTEKNISQTSICRELYQNIIKRDDIQNSMNDIETLYNELIDNERSPKWRVRKIIERGGLILDIIEYLDTQNQIYKNNRIDEMIQGYLNNFVDNYDENLNRIKEKEKNLYGDEVIEEYSEEYKKIYDDISRYLEKYCLKKTKI
;
A
#
# COMPACT_ATOMS: atom_id res chain seq x y z
N MET A 1 18.62 32.26 32.97
CA MET A 1 18.08 32.04 31.61
C MET A 1 18.50 30.72 31.00
N LYS A 2 19.78 30.38 30.96
CA LYS A 2 20.31 29.11 30.37
C LYS A 2 19.69 27.84 31.02
N ASN A 3 19.56 27.77 32.34
CA ASN A 3 18.93 26.64 33.05
C ASN A 3 17.42 26.51 32.77
N LYS A 4 16.71 27.62 32.56
CA LYS A 4 15.27 27.60 32.21
C LYS A 4 15.05 27.04 30.79
N LEU A 5 15.90 27.40 29.85
CA LEU A 5 15.89 26.90 28.47
C LEU A 5 16.20 25.39 28.38
N GLU A 6 17.18 24.95 29.16
CA GLU A 6 17.52 23.53 29.22
C GLU A 6 16.37 22.68 29.79
N LYS A 7 15.61 23.23 30.77
CA LYS A 7 14.42 22.58 31.32
C LYS A 7 13.29 22.49 30.28
N VAL A 8 13.05 23.55 29.50
CA VAL A 8 12.07 23.56 28.40
C VAL A 8 12.42 22.50 27.35
N ASP A 9 13.68 22.46 26.91
CA ASP A 9 14.12 21.46 25.92
C ASP A 9 14.01 20.03 26.43
N LYS A 10 14.18 19.77 27.73
CA LYS A 10 13.98 18.44 28.32
C LYS A 10 12.50 18.05 28.26
N ILE A 11 11.59 18.97 28.58
CA ILE A 11 10.14 18.70 28.48
C ILE A 11 9.76 18.39 27.05
N TYR A 12 10.12 19.23 26.08
CA TYR A 12 9.82 19.00 24.67
C TYR A 12 10.48 17.72 24.13
N MET A 13 11.66 17.36 24.64
CA MET A 13 12.30 16.09 24.28
C MET A 13 11.48 14.89 24.76
N CYS A 14 10.89 14.94 25.98
CA CYS A 14 9.99 13.90 26.45
C CYS A 14 8.72 13.82 25.62
N ILE A 15 8.08 14.96 25.32
CA ILE A 15 6.89 15.01 24.47
C ILE A 15 7.20 14.46 23.07
N PHE A 16 8.31 14.88 22.47
CA PHE A 16 8.77 14.38 21.17
C PHE A 16 8.97 12.86 21.16
N CYS A 17 9.53 12.28 22.23
CA CYS A 17 9.66 10.83 22.37
C CYS A 17 8.29 10.13 22.47
N ILE A 18 7.35 10.71 23.22
CA ILE A 18 5.96 10.20 23.30
C ILE A 18 5.32 10.26 21.92
N ASN A 19 5.49 11.34 21.18
CA ASN A 19 4.95 11.48 19.84
C ASN A 19 5.50 10.45 18.85
N ILE A 20 6.78 10.06 18.97
CA ILE A 20 7.34 8.97 18.15
C ILE A 20 6.64 7.64 18.48
N VAL A 21 6.38 7.35 19.76
CA VAL A 21 5.67 6.13 20.16
C VAL A 21 4.23 6.14 19.66
N LEU A 22 3.51 7.26 19.86
CA LEU A 22 2.13 7.42 19.38
C LEU A 22 2.04 7.31 17.85
N LEU A 23 2.96 7.93 17.12
CA LEU A 23 3.07 7.82 15.68
C LEU A 23 3.18 6.35 15.24
N ASN A 24 4.05 5.59 15.89
CA ASN A 24 4.36 4.22 15.51
C ASN A 24 3.24 3.23 15.88
N ILE A 25 2.47 3.50 16.92
CA ILE A 25 1.43 2.58 17.42
C ILE A 25 0.04 2.98 16.95
N LEU A 26 -0.34 4.27 17.05
CA LEU A 26 -1.71 4.71 16.85
C LEU A 26 -1.99 5.28 15.45
N VAL A 27 -0.97 5.78 14.75
CA VAL A 27 -1.19 6.56 13.51
C VAL A 27 -0.71 5.82 12.25
N GLY A 28 -0.03 4.69 12.40
CA GLY A 28 0.69 3.93 11.38
C GLY A 28 0.18 4.06 9.93
N SER A 29 -0.95 3.43 9.61
CA SER A 29 -1.49 3.34 8.25
C SER A 29 -2.84 4.02 8.07
N THR A 30 -3.22 4.91 8.96
CA THR A 30 -4.58 5.45 8.95
C THR A 30 -4.85 6.29 7.71
N HIS A 31 -5.73 5.79 6.87
CA HIS A 31 -6.48 6.58 5.91
C HIS A 31 -7.77 7.15 6.54
N ARG A 32 -7.95 6.97 7.86
CA ARG A 32 -9.14 7.40 8.59
C ARG A 32 -8.91 8.74 9.28
N ASP A 33 -9.99 9.44 9.48
CA ASP A 33 -10.06 10.78 10.06
C ASP A 33 -9.46 10.95 11.49
N PRO A 34 -9.31 9.90 12.35
CA PRO A 34 -8.66 10.05 13.66
C PRO A 34 -7.25 10.67 13.64
N ARG A 35 -6.55 10.55 12.51
CA ARG A 35 -5.22 11.16 12.38
C ARG A 35 -5.26 12.69 12.43
N PHE A 36 -6.37 13.34 12.08
CA PHE A 36 -6.46 14.80 12.12
C PHE A 36 -6.21 15.38 13.51
N ILE A 37 -6.67 14.71 14.57
CA ILE A 37 -6.43 15.14 15.95
C ILE A 37 -4.94 15.04 16.28
N PHE A 38 -4.30 13.96 15.88
CA PHE A 38 -2.87 13.77 16.09
C PHE A 38 -2.05 14.80 15.31
N GLU A 39 -2.38 15.02 14.04
CA GLU A 39 -1.73 16.01 13.17
C GLU A 39 -1.90 17.43 13.75
N ALA A 40 -3.13 17.78 14.19
CA ALA A 40 -3.40 19.07 14.85
C ALA A 40 -2.55 19.26 16.10
N PHE A 41 -2.46 18.22 16.95
CA PHE A 41 -1.65 18.25 18.16
C PHE A 41 -0.17 18.49 17.85
N ILE A 42 0.42 17.75 16.91
CA ILE A 42 1.83 17.90 16.50
C ILE A 42 2.10 19.29 15.93
N MET A 43 1.18 19.84 15.11
CA MET A 43 1.31 21.18 14.53
C MET A 43 1.25 22.28 15.60
N LEU A 44 0.30 22.19 16.54
CA LEU A 44 0.18 23.16 17.65
C LEU A 44 1.39 23.09 18.57
N GLU A 45 1.82 21.89 18.96
CA GLU A 45 3.02 21.68 19.75
C GLU A 45 4.24 22.32 19.10
N THR A 46 4.43 22.09 17.80
CA THR A 46 5.55 22.65 17.04
C THR A 46 5.46 24.18 16.96
N ALA A 47 4.27 24.74 16.73
CA ALA A 47 4.05 26.18 16.72
C ALA A 47 4.39 26.82 18.08
N ILE A 48 3.92 26.25 19.19
CA ILE A 48 4.22 26.71 20.54
C ILE A 48 5.73 26.59 20.81
N TYR A 49 6.36 25.49 20.43
CA TYR A 49 7.80 25.30 20.57
C TYR A 49 8.59 26.40 19.83
N ILE A 50 8.23 26.72 18.58
CA ILE A 50 8.86 27.79 17.80
C ILE A 50 8.71 29.13 18.50
N ILE A 51 7.52 29.46 19.03
CA ILE A 51 7.28 30.72 19.78
C ILE A 51 8.19 30.79 21.00
N ILE A 52 8.23 29.75 21.83
CA ILE A 52 9.03 29.72 23.06
C ILE A 52 10.53 29.85 22.73
N GLN A 53 11.01 29.15 21.71
CA GLN A 53 12.42 29.25 21.31
C GLN A 53 12.77 30.63 20.78
N LYS A 54 11.86 31.26 20.04
CA LYS A 54 12.05 32.62 19.51
C LYS A 54 12.12 33.67 20.60
N ILE A 55 11.26 33.59 21.60
CA ILE A 55 11.26 34.48 22.75
C ILE A 55 12.58 34.34 23.54
N ASN A 56 13.04 33.13 23.73
CA ASN A 56 14.14 32.85 24.65
C ASN A 56 15.54 32.89 24.02
N ARG A 57 15.71 32.49 22.74
CA ARG A 57 17.03 32.27 22.15
C ARG A 57 17.43 33.26 21.06
N LYS A 58 16.48 33.95 20.42
CA LYS A 58 16.73 34.79 19.22
C LYS A 58 17.47 34.09 18.08
N GLU A 59 17.51 32.73 18.09
CA GLU A 59 18.24 31.90 17.12
C GLU A 59 17.39 31.49 15.92
N ASN A 60 18.09 31.10 14.85
CA ASN A 60 17.46 30.51 13.67
C ASN A 60 16.93 29.12 13.97
N ILE A 61 15.60 28.94 14.02
CA ILE A 61 14.94 27.70 14.45
C ILE A 61 14.61 26.83 13.23
N ILE A 62 14.24 27.44 12.09
CA ILE A 62 13.71 26.71 10.92
C ILE A 62 14.83 26.44 9.93
N ILE A 63 15.56 27.46 9.48
CA ILE A 63 16.61 27.29 8.49
C ILE A 63 17.97 27.44 9.18
N LYS A 64 18.72 26.36 9.25
CA LYS A 64 20.09 26.29 9.79
C LYS A 64 21.10 25.92 8.71
N GLY A 65 20.68 25.12 7.72
CA GLY A 65 21.49 24.60 6.66
C GLY A 65 20.76 24.44 5.33
N LYS A 66 21.48 23.99 4.30
CA LYS A 66 20.92 23.76 2.96
C LYS A 66 19.83 22.68 2.96
N ILE A 67 19.97 21.68 3.82
CA ILE A 67 18.98 20.61 3.96
C ILE A 67 17.62 21.14 4.39
N ASP A 68 17.58 22.14 5.29
CA ASP A 68 16.34 22.70 5.78
C ASP A 68 15.57 23.42 4.66
N ILE A 69 16.29 24.09 3.75
CA ILE A 69 15.71 24.72 2.56
C ILE A 69 15.13 23.66 1.63
N ALA A 70 15.87 22.59 1.36
CA ALA A 70 15.40 21.53 0.48
C ALA A 70 14.15 20.83 1.02
N VAL A 71 14.08 20.62 2.34
CA VAL A 71 12.88 20.07 3.00
C VAL A 71 11.71 21.05 2.89
N LEU A 72 11.91 22.32 3.13
CA LEU A 72 10.87 23.36 2.98
C LEU A 72 10.35 23.43 1.53
N LEU A 73 11.24 23.34 0.54
CA LEU A 73 10.86 23.32 -0.89
C LEU A 73 9.99 22.10 -1.21
N LEU A 74 10.34 20.92 -0.71
CA LEU A 74 9.51 19.73 -0.89
C LEU A 74 8.11 19.93 -0.29
N ILE A 75 8.04 20.43 0.94
CA ILE A 75 6.74 20.66 1.59
C ILE A 75 5.92 21.73 0.84
N THR A 76 6.58 22.82 0.40
CA THR A 76 5.91 23.85 -0.41
C THR A 76 5.38 23.28 -1.72
N ALA A 77 6.11 22.36 -2.36
CA ALA A 77 5.68 21.72 -3.59
C ALA A 77 4.36 20.94 -3.42
N THR A 78 4.07 20.41 -2.22
CA THR A 78 2.80 19.70 -1.97
C THR A 78 1.57 20.61 -2.01
N PHE A 79 1.74 21.92 -1.86
CA PHE A 79 0.65 22.91 -1.93
C PHE A 79 0.47 23.52 -3.33
N LEU A 80 1.45 23.36 -4.24
CA LEU A 80 1.35 23.95 -5.59
C LEU A 80 0.13 23.43 -6.37
N PRO A 81 -0.21 22.14 -6.37
CA PRO A 81 -1.41 21.67 -7.05
C PRO A 81 -2.71 22.31 -6.54
N LEU A 82 -2.78 22.67 -5.25
CA LEU A 82 -3.93 23.38 -4.68
C LEU A 82 -4.00 24.83 -5.18
N ILE A 83 -2.86 25.52 -5.24
CA ILE A 83 -2.75 26.92 -5.71
C ILE A 83 -3.11 26.99 -7.19
N PHE A 84 -2.56 26.12 -8.02
CA PHE A 84 -2.77 26.10 -9.46
C PHE A 84 -4.01 25.30 -9.91
N LYS A 85 -4.76 24.72 -8.95
CA LYS A 85 -5.97 23.90 -9.19
C LYS A 85 -5.76 22.75 -10.19
N THR A 86 -4.56 22.16 -10.21
CA THR A 86 -4.21 21.04 -11.08
C THR A 86 -4.55 19.68 -10.47
N TYR A 87 -5.02 19.63 -9.24
CA TYR A 87 -5.30 18.41 -8.49
C TYR A 87 -6.31 17.48 -9.17
N ALA A 88 -6.07 16.18 -9.05
CA ALA A 88 -6.98 15.12 -9.47
C ALA A 88 -8.11 14.92 -8.43
N SER A 89 -7.78 15.04 -7.15
CA SER A 89 -8.70 14.98 -6.02
C SER A 89 -8.30 16.05 -5.01
N LEU A 90 -9.23 16.94 -4.70
CA LEU A 90 -9.02 17.97 -3.68
C LEU A 90 -8.80 17.34 -2.31
N TYR A 91 -9.63 16.34 -1.98
CA TYR A 91 -9.53 15.60 -0.73
C TYR A 91 -8.15 14.96 -0.54
N SER A 92 -7.73 14.13 -1.50
CA SER A 92 -6.45 13.44 -1.42
C SER A 92 -5.28 14.41 -1.35
N THR A 93 -5.33 15.51 -2.12
CA THR A 93 -4.26 16.52 -2.15
C THR A 93 -4.13 17.25 -0.82
N ILE A 94 -5.23 17.66 -0.19
CA ILE A 94 -5.20 18.28 1.14
C ILE A 94 -4.67 17.28 2.18
N CYS A 95 -5.16 16.03 2.18
CA CYS A 95 -4.71 15.01 3.12
C CYS A 95 -3.20 14.73 3.03
N MET A 96 -2.65 14.70 1.81
CA MET A 96 -1.21 14.52 1.62
C MET A 96 -0.41 15.77 2.03
N ALA A 97 -0.90 16.97 1.73
CA ALA A 97 -0.27 18.23 2.18
C ALA A 97 -0.22 18.32 3.72
N LEU A 98 -1.29 17.89 4.41
CA LEU A 98 -1.34 17.80 5.88
C LEU A 98 -0.34 16.78 6.41
N MET A 99 -0.24 15.60 5.79
CA MET A 99 0.75 14.59 6.13
C MET A 99 2.17 15.14 6.04
N TYR A 100 2.53 15.77 4.93
CA TYR A 100 3.87 16.36 4.75
C TYR A 100 4.12 17.54 5.69
N THR A 101 3.10 18.32 6.04
CA THR A 101 3.21 19.37 7.06
C THR A 101 3.53 18.77 8.44
N THR A 102 2.90 17.66 8.79
CA THR A 102 3.20 16.92 10.03
C THR A 102 4.62 16.35 10.00
N VAL A 103 5.07 15.81 8.86
CA VAL A 103 6.47 15.39 8.66
C VAL A 103 7.44 16.55 8.87
N LEU A 104 7.13 17.74 8.35
CA LEU A 104 7.92 18.95 8.59
C LEU A 104 8.01 19.29 10.09
N CYS A 105 6.90 19.15 10.84
CA CYS A 105 6.89 19.38 12.29
C CYS A 105 7.86 18.41 13.01
N PHE A 106 7.80 17.12 12.72
CA PHE A 106 8.75 16.13 13.26
C PHE A 106 10.19 16.46 12.87
N TYR A 107 10.43 16.87 11.62
CA TYR A 107 11.75 17.27 11.14
C TYR A 107 12.29 18.49 11.92
N ILE A 108 11.50 19.56 12.06
CA ILE A 108 11.88 20.78 12.80
C ILE A 108 12.17 20.43 14.26
N MET A 109 11.31 19.64 14.92
CA MET A 109 11.53 19.22 16.29
C MET A 109 12.82 18.40 16.43
N ALA A 110 13.07 17.45 15.54
CA ALA A 110 14.30 16.67 15.52
C ALA A 110 15.55 17.54 15.35
N ARG A 111 15.54 18.49 14.36
CA ARG A 111 16.65 19.43 14.09
C ARG A 111 17.00 20.33 15.28
N ASN A 112 16.02 20.64 16.12
CA ASN A 112 16.19 21.55 17.24
C ASN A 112 16.46 20.84 18.58
N LEU A 113 15.81 19.69 18.82
CA LEU A 113 15.92 18.96 20.09
C LEU A 113 17.14 18.03 20.12
N ILE A 114 17.52 17.42 18.98
CA ILE A 114 18.64 16.44 18.95
C ILE A 114 19.96 17.17 18.75
N THR A 115 20.45 17.81 19.83
CA THR A 115 21.65 18.67 19.78
C THR A 115 22.94 17.98 20.20
N ASN A 116 22.85 16.77 20.76
CA ASN A 116 24.00 16.04 21.27
C ASN A 116 23.81 14.51 21.20
N ASN A 117 24.88 13.77 21.38
CA ASN A 117 24.88 12.31 21.30
C ASN A 117 23.96 11.63 22.31
N LYS A 118 23.72 12.22 23.51
CA LYS A 118 22.83 11.67 24.52
C LYS A 118 21.38 11.71 24.03
N ARG A 119 20.92 12.86 23.52
CA ARG A 119 19.56 13.02 22.97
C ARG A 119 19.35 12.17 21.72
N LYS A 120 20.38 12.08 20.83
CA LYS A 120 20.37 11.17 19.68
C LYS A 120 20.13 9.73 20.09
N ASN A 121 20.84 9.23 21.11
CA ASN A 121 20.66 7.87 21.61
C ASN A 121 19.28 7.64 22.20
N ILE A 122 18.70 8.63 22.90
CA ILE A 122 17.34 8.54 23.41
C ILE A 122 16.34 8.33 22.25
N VAL A 123 16.41 9.14 21.19
CA VAL A 123 15.51 9.00 20.02
C VAL A 123 15.67 7.63 19.37
N ILE A 124 16.90 7.18 19.14
CA ILE A 124 17.15 5.85 18.57
C ILE A 124 16.56 4.75 19.45
N ASN A 125 16.78 4.81 20.77
CA ASN A 125 16.27 3.79 21.70
C ASN A 125 14.72 3.78 21.73
N ILE A 126 14.07 4.93 21.72
CA ILE A 126 12.62 5.04 21.67
C ILE A 126 12.07 4.46 20.35
N SER A 127 12.72 4.76 19.20
CA SER A 127 12.36 4.16 17.93
C SER A 127 12.52 2.64 17.93
N LEU A 128 13.58 2.10 18.56
CA LEU A 128 13.78 0.65 18.71
C LEU A 128 12.71 0.02 19.62
N ILE A 129 12.35 0.65 20.74
CA ILE A 129 11.31 0.15 21.63
C ILE A 129 9.95 0.13 20.91
N SER A 130 9.58 1.22 20.23
CA SER A 130 8.32 1.28 19.50
C SER A 130 8.27 0.29 18.32
N SER A 131 9.41 -0.01 17.68
CA SER A 131 9.45 -1.04 16.62
C SER A 131 9.20 -2.45 17.18
N ILE A 132 9.65 -2.75 18.40
CA ILE A 132 9.35 -4.00 19.10
C ILE A 132 7.83 -4.14 19.31
N LEU A 133 7.17 -3.07 19.74
CA LEU A 133 5.71 -3.08 19.92
C LEU A 133 4.96 -3.31 18.58
N ILE A 134 5.43 -2.73 17.48
CA ILE A 134 4.88 -2.99 16.15
C ILE A 134 4.97 -4.49 15.80
N VAL A 135 6.11 -5.13 16.06
CA VAL A 135 6.28 -6.56 15.78
C VAL A 135 5.39 -7.41 16.66
N ILE A 136 5.26 -7.09 17.96
CA ILE A 136 4.37 -7.80 18.88
C ILE A 136 2.92 -7.72 18.41
N LEU A 137 2.43 -6.51 18.06
CA LEU A 137 1.08 -6.32 17.52
C LEU A 137 0.88 -7.04 16.18
N GLY A 138 1.93 -7.11 15.34
CA GLY A 138 1.88 -7.83 14.08
C GLY A 138 1.85 -9.35 14.25
N ILE A 139 2.55 -9.90 15.22
CA ILE A 139 2.51 -11.33 15.57
C ILE A 139 1.13 -11.68 16.16
N ASP A 140 0.60 -10.83 17.03
CA ASP A 140 -0.76 -10.98 17.54
C ASP A 140 -1.78 -11.08 16.40
N GLU A 141 -1.71 -10.17 15.44
CA GLU A 141 -2.63 -10.15 14.32
C GLU A 141 -2.51 -11.37 13.39
N LEU A 142 -1.30 -11.93 13.25
CA LEU A 142 -1.08 -13.13 12.43
C LEU A 142 -1.63 -14.41 13.05
N TYR A 143 -1.62 -14.50 14.38
CA TYR A 143 -1.82 -15.77 15.07
C TYR A 143 -2.94 -15.77 16.11
N PHE A 144 -3.30 -14.61 16.72
CA PHE A 144 -4.16 -14.55 17.90
C PHE A 144 -5.36 -13.64 17.79
N ASP A 145 -5.18 -12.50 17.10
CA ASP A 145 -6.21 -11.46 16.94
C ASP A 145 -6.72 -10.87 18.28
N THR A 146 -5.90 -10.96 19.37
CA THR A 146 -6.24 -10.49 20.73
C THR A 146 -6.44 -8.97 20.76
N PHE A 147 -5.54 -8.22 20.09
CA PHE A 147 -5.59 -6.75 20.02
C PHE A 147 -6.40 -6.25 18.83
N ARG A 148 -7.21 -7.12 18.21
CA ARG A 148 -8.04 -6.79 17.05
C ARG A 148 -8.89 -5.54 17.23
N PRO A 149 -9.63 -5.34 18.36
CA PRO A 149 -10.44 -4.14 18.56
C PRO A 149 -9.62 -2.85 18.49
N VAL A 150 -8.37 -2.86 18.97
CA VAL A 150 -7.46 -1.71 18.94
C VAL A 150 -6.93 -1.51 17.50
N LEU A 151 -6.55 -2.58 16.82
CA LEU A 151 -6.04 -2.51 15.46
C LEU A 151 -7.11 -2.05 14.47
N ASP A 152 -8.36 -2.44 14.65
CA ASP A 152 -9.47 -1.99 13.81
C ASP A 152 -9.78 -0.49 13.93
N LEU A 153 -9.42 0.15 15.05
CA LEU A 153 -9.47 1.61 15.19
C LEU A 153 -8.37 2.30 14.36
N ILE A 154 -7.26 1.61 14.12
CA ILE A 154 -6.07 2.18 13.50
C ILE A 154 -6.02 1.91 12.00
N LYS A 155 -6.44 0.72 11.54
CA LYS A 155 -6.30 0.30 10.15
C LYS A 155 -7.49 -0.51 9.63
N THR A 156 -7.63 -0.51 8.31
CA THR A 156 -8.68 -1.27 7.61
C THR A 156 -8.19 -2.59 7.02
N VAL A 157 -6.86 -2.73 6.82
CA VAL A 157 -6.27 -3.89 6.16
C VAL A 157 -5.85 -4.91 7.21
N LYS A 158 -6.27 -6.16 7.04
CA LYS A 158 -5.86 -7.29 7.88
C LYS A 158 -4.58 -7.91 7.37
N SER A 159 -3.76 -8.44 8.28
CA SER A 159 -2.67 -9.34 7.92
C SER A 159 -3.21 -10.56 7.19
N SER A 160 -2.55 -10.96 6.12
CA SER A 160 -2.85 -12.24 5.47
C SER A 160 -2.13 -13.36 6.22
N ALA A 161 -2.57 -14.61 6.05
CA ALA A 161 -1.94 -15.79 6.67
C ALA A 161 -0.41 -15.89 6.46
N TYR A 162 0.16 -15.07 5.59
CA TYR A 162 1.56 -15.15 5.18
C TYR A 162 2.31 -13.81 5.19
N ALA A 163 1.67 -12.70 5.54
CA ALA A 163 2.30 -11.38 5.49
C ALA A 163 1.77 -10.47 6.59
N MET A 164 2.66 -10.11 7.51
CA MET A 164 2.39 -9.19 8.62
C MET A 164 2.25 -7.76 8.12
N VAL A 165 1.15 -7.10 8.42
CA VAL A 165 0.92 -5.67 8.13
C VAL A 165 0.98 -4.79 9.38
N SER A 166 0.67 -5.34 10.57
CA SER A 166 0.73 -4.65 11.85
C SER A 166 0.06 -3.26 11.80
N THR A 167 0.57 -2.28 12.54
CA THR A 167 0.07 -0.90 12.54
C THR A 167 0.30 -0.14 11.24
N LEU A 168 1.23 -0.59 10.38
CA LEU A 168 1.52 0.06 9.11
C LEU A 168 0.49 -0.23 8.01
N GLY A 169 -0.29 -1.30 8.13
CA GLY A 169 -1.32 -1.66 7.16
C GLY A 169 -0.81 -2.18 5.81
N TYR A 170 0.52 -2.33 5.65
CA TYR A 170 1.15 -2.83 4.44
C TYR A 170 2.46 -3.57 4.74
N SER A 171 2.56 -4.80 4.27
CA SER A 171 3.64 -5.72 4.66
C SER A 171 5.03 -5.29 4.18
N ASN A 172 5.16 -4.74 2.97
CA ASN A 172 6.44 -4.24 2.48
C ASN A 172 6.93 -3.01 3.27
N ALA A 173 6.01 -2.13 3.71
CA ALA A 173 6.36 -1.01 4.57
C ALA A 173 6.85 -1.48 5.95
N VAL A 174 6.22 -2.54 6.51
CA VAL A 174 6.73 -3.19 7.72
C VAL A 174 8.14 -3.69 7.50
N ALA A 175 8.39 -4.43 6.43
CA ALA A 175 9.72 -4.95 6.10
C ALA A 175 10.76 -3.83 5.98
N SER A 176 10.44 -2.77 5.24
CA SER A 176 11.32 -1.61 5.04
C SER A 176 11.64 -0.90 6.36
N TYR A 177 10.63 -0.63 7.19
CA TYR A 177 10.79 0.01 8.48
C TYR A 177 11.62 -0.86 9.44
N MET A 178 11.36 -2.17 9.50
CA MET A 178 12.09 -3.09 10.37
C MET A 178 13.57 -3.22 9.98
N MET A 179 13.88 -3.17 8.68
CA MET A 179 15.28 -3.14 8.25
C MET A 179 16.00 -1.86 8.67
N PHE A 180 15.32 -0.74 8.61
CA PHE A 180 15.87 0.50 9.16
C PHE A 180 16.18 0.34 10.66
N MET A 181 15.24 -0.19 11.44
CA MET A 181 15.43 -0.41 12.88
C MET A 181 16.55 -1.41 13.17
N MET A 182 16.68 -2.45 12.36
CA MET A 182 17.79 -3.41 12.46
C MET A 182 19.17 -2.73 12.36
N PHE A 183 19.36 -1.85 11.35
CA PHE A 183 20.62 -1.11 11.23
C PHE A 183 20.85 -0.14 12.38
N LEU A 184 19.80 0.51 12.91
CA LEU A 184 19.90 1.33 14.12
C LEU A 184 20.34 0.50 15.35
N GLY A 185 19.75 -0.68 15.51
CA GLY A 185 20.10 -1.65 16.56
C GLY A 185 21.56 -2.07 16.47
N LEU A 186 22.07 -2.38 15.26
CA LEU A 186 23.50 -2.69 15.02
C LEU A 186 24.42 -1.54 15.44
N GLY A 187 24.04 -0.30 15.14
CA GLY A 187 24.79 0.88 15.55
C GLY A 187 24.90 1.02 17.07
N GLN A 188 23.80 0.80 17.79
CA GLN A 188 23.77 0.82 19.25
C GLN A 188 24.49 -0.40 19.86
N TYR A 189 24.34 -1.59 19.27
CA TYR A 189 25.04 -2.79 19.69
C TYR A 189 26.57 -2.63 19.66
N PHE A 190 27.12 -2.03 18.59
CA PHE A 190 28.55 -1.76 18.51
C PHE A 190 29.04 -0.70 19.49
N LYS A 191 28.18 0.24 19.85
CA LYS A 191 28.50 1.31 20.81
C LYS A 191 28.40 0.85 22.28
N ALA A 192 27.56 -0.14 22.57
CA ALA A 192 27.32 -0.58 23.93
C ALA A 192 28.56 -1.19 24.58
N GLN A 193 28.87 -0.78 25.81
CA GLN A 193 29.99 -1.31 26.60
C GLN A 193 29.53 -2.43 27.56
N LYS A 194 28.38 -2.25 28.21
CA LYS A 194 27.87 -3.21 29.19
C LYS A 194 27.22 -4.40 28.48
N LYS A 195 27.50 -5.63 29.01
CA LYS A 195 27.01 -6.89 28.40
C LYS A 195 25.48 -6.93 28.25
N TYR A 196 24.75 -6.54 29.31
CA TYR A 196 23.29 -6.54 29.25
C TYR A 196 22.72 -5.58 28.21
N HIS A 197 23.33 -4.39 27.99
CA HIS A 197 22.94 -3.51 26.92
C HIS A 197 23.19 -4.13 25.53
N LYS A 198 24.33 -4.82 25.35
CA LYS A 198 24.60 -5.55 24.11
C LYS A 198 23.54 -6.59 23.85
N CYS A 199 23.13 -7.36 24.88
CA CYS A 199 22.09 -8.37 24.74
C CYS A 199 20.72 -7.75 24.40
N LEU A 200 20.36 -6.62 25.01
CA LEU A 200 19.11 -5.91 24.68
C LEU A 200 19.10 -5.40 23.23
N TYR A 201 20.20 -4.80 22.76
CA TYR A 201 20.27 -4.36 21.37
C TYR A 201 20.30 -5.53 20.40
N LEU A 202 20.95 -6.63 20.71
CA LEU A 202 20.94 -7.83 19.90
C LEU A 202 19.51 -8.41 19.82
N LEU A 203 18.79 -8.47 20.93
CA LEU A 203 17.38 -8.86 20.94
C LEU A 203 16.52 -7.91 20.10
N SER A 204 16.74 -6.61 20.18
CA SER A 204 16.03 -5.63 19.34
C SER A 204 16.31 -5.85 17.85
N ILE A 205 17.56 -6.16 17.45
CA ILE A 205 17.92 -6.51 16.07
C ILE A 205 17.16 -7.76 15.64
N GLN A 206 17.14 -8.80 16.49
CA GLN A 206 16.49 -10.06 16.21
C GLN A 206 14.97 -9.91 16.05
N ILE A 207 14.33 -9.09 16.88
CA ILE A 207 12.89 -8.78 16.77
C ILE A 207 12.62 -7.97 15.48
N SER A 208 13.45 -6.98 15.16
CA SER A 208 13.30 -6.23 13.89
C SER A 208 13.43 -7.14 12.67
N MET A 209 14.40 -8.06 12.68
CA MET A 209 14.57 -9.04 11.62
C MET A 209 13.41 -10.04 11.56
N LEU A 210 12.81 -10.42 12.72
CA LEU A 210 11.60 -11.24 12.75
C LEU A 210 10.43 -10.52 12.08
N GLY A 211 10.24 -9.22 12.38
CA GLY A 211 9.27 -8.38 11.71
C GLY A 211 9.50 -8.28 10.20
N PHE A 212 10.75 -8.21 9.76
CA PHE A 212 11.11 -8.26 8.35
C PHE A 212 10.77 -9.61 7.70
N TYR A 213 11.08 -10.71 8.36
CA TYR A 213 10.78 -12.05 7.90
C TYR A 213 9.28 -12.24 7.65
N PHE A 214 8.45 -11.88 8.63
CA PHE A 214 6.99 -11.96 8.48
C PHE A 214 6.40 -10.87 7.57
N GLY A 215 7.11 -9.75 7.34
CA GLY A 215 6.73 -8.76 6.34
C GLY A 215 6.81 -9.29 4.89
N ASN A 216 7.55 -10.39 4.68
CA ASN A 216 7.61 -11.16 3.42
C ASN A 216 7.90 -10.31 2.15
N SER A 217 8.77 -9.28 2.26
CA SER A 217 9.14 -8.43 1.14
C SER A 217 10.26 -9.04 0.30
N ARG A 218 9.92 -9.47 -0.91
CA ARG A 218 10.90 -10.03 -1.88
C ARG A 218 11.94 -9.00 -2.32
N ALA A 219 11.49 -7.80 -2.67
CA ALA A 219 12.38 -6.70 -3.02
C ALA A 219 13.28 -6.34 -1.84
N GLY A 220 12.70 -6.26 -0.62
CA GLY A 220 13.44 -6.02 0.60
C GLY A 220 14.56 -7.03 0.85
N MET A 221 14.36 -8.32 0.55
CA MET A 221 15.42 -9.34 0.72
C MET A 221 16.59 -9.13 -0.23
N VAL A 222 16.33 -8.84 -1.49
CA VAL A 222 17.40 -8.57 -2.49
C VAL A 222 18.17 -7.32 -2.08
N ILE A 223 17.46 -6.25 -1.72
CA ILE A 223 18.07 -4.99 -1.31
C ILE A 223 18.87 -5.19 -0.01
N LEU A 224 18.35 -5.96 0.96
CA LEU A 224 19.07 -6.28 2.19
C LEU A 224 20.39 -6.97 1.90
N GLY A 225 20.40 -7.96 1.01
CA GLY A 225 21.65 -8.64 0.62
C GLY A 225 22.71 -7.67 0.11
N ILE A 226 22.34 -6.80 -0.82
CA ILE A 226 23.26 -5.81 -1.43
C ILE A 226 23.73 -4.79 -0.39
N ILE A 227 22.79 -4.19 0.35
CA ILE A 227 23.09 -3.14 1.34
C ILE A 227 23.88 -3.69 2.53
N PHE A 228 23.58 -4.93 2.96
CA PHE A 228 24.31 -5.56 4.04
C PHE A 228 25.76 -5.84 3.66
N VAL A 229 26.02 -6.35 2.45
CA VAL A 229 27.39 -6.50 1.94
C VAL A 229 28.11 -5.15 1.88
N PHE A 230 27.43 -4.12 1.38
CA PHE A 230 28.01 -2.76 1.37
C PHE A 230 28.32 -2.27 2.80
N TYR A 231 27.43 -2.54 3.78
CA TYR A 231 27.67 -2.23 5.18
C TYR A 231 28.90 -2.95 5.74
N LEU A 232 29.04 -4.25 5.50
CA LEU A 232 30.19 -5.05 5.94
C LEU A 232 31.52 -4.52 5.36
N ILE A 233 31.51 -4.11 4.08
CA ILE A 233 32.67 -3.49 3.43
C ILE A 233 33.06 -2.18 4.12
N LYS A 234 32.07 -1.37 4.55
CA LYS A 234 32.32 -0.09 5.25
C LYS A 234 32.77 -0.25 6.70
N LEU A 235 32.48 -1.39 7.36
CA LEU A 235 32.97 -1.66 8.70
C LEU A 235 34.50 -1.85 8.67
N LYS A 236 35.21 -1.08 9.51
CA LYS A 236 36.69 -1.11 9.56
C LYS A 236 37.22 -2.28 10.41
N GLU A 237 36.44 -2.70 11.43
CA GLU A 237 36.86 -3.68 12.43
C GLU A 237 36.32 -5.08 12.12
N PRO A 238 37.18 -6.11 11.97
CA PRO A 238 36.74 -7.48 11.69
C PRO A 238 35.76 -8.03 12.76
N THR A 239 35.94 -7.63 14.02
CA THR A 239 35.07 -8.04 15.11
C THR A 239 33.63 -7.53 14.94
N LYS A 240 33.44 -6.30 14.42
CA LYS A 240 32.13 -5.75 14.12
C LYS A 240 31.48 -6.46 12.92
N ILE A 241 32.29 -6.86 11.93
CA ILE A 241 31.81 -7.64 10.78
C ILE A 241 31.23 -8.97 11.26
N ILE A 242 31.99 -9.74 12.08
CA ILE A 242 31.55 -11.01 12.64
C ILE A 242 30.28 -10.83 13.49
N GLN A 243 30.22 -9.76 14.29
CA GLN A 243 29.05 -9.46 15.13
C GLN A 243 27.81 -9.12 14.30
N ALA A 244 27.94 -8.37 13.19
CA ALA A 244 26.85 -8.07 12.31
C ALA A 244 26.29 -9.33 11.62
N ILE A 245 27.18 -10.17 11.12
CA ILE A 245 26.84 -11.45 10.50
C ILE A 245 26.12 -12.34 11.50
N TYR A 246 26.68 -12.50 12.71
CA TYR A 246 26.04 -13.26 13.79
C TYR A 246 24.63 -12.75 14.11
N ALA A 247 24.46 -11.43 14.25
CA ALA A 247 23.17 -10.85 14.56
C ALA A 247 22.13 -11.17 13.50
N VAL A 248 22.48 -11.10 12.21
CA VAL A 248 21.56 -11.38 11.11
C VAL A 248 21.29 -12.87 10.95
N LEU A 249 22.33 -13.72 10.96
CA LEU A 249 22.16 -15.17 10.78
C LEU A 249 21.42 -15.82 11.96
N SER A 250 21.72 -15.43 13.20
CA SER A 250 21.02 -15.96 14.38
C SER A 250 19.52 -15.67 14.32
N THR A 251 19.12 -14.56 13.72
CA THR A 251 17.72 -14.20 13.58
C THR A 251 16.98 -15.08 12.58
N PHE A 252 17.59 -15.42 11.45
CA PHE A 252 16.94 -16.35 10.52
C PHE A 252 16.67 -17.70 11.16
N ILE A 253 17.63 -18.22 11.95
CA ILE A 253 17.45 -19.45 12.71
C ILE A 253 16.29 -19.31 13.72
N LEU A 254 16.27 -18.19 14.45
CA LEU A 254 15.23 -17.92 15.43
C LEU A 254 13.85 -17.75 14.79
N ALA A 255 13.75 -17.10 13.62
CA ALA A 255 12.50 -16.96 12.89
C ALA A 255 11.93 -18.31 12.44
N ILE A 256 12.78 -19.21 11.95
CA ILE A 256 12.38 -20.57 11.56
C ILE A 256 11.89 -21.37 12.78
N VAL A 257 12.62 -21.28 13.89
CA VAL A 257 12.24 -21.95 15.15
C VAL A 257 10.90 -21.42 15.68
N PHE A 258 10.74 -20.10 15.68
CA PHE A 258 9.52 -19.44 16.12
C PHE A 258 8.32 -19.86 15.25
N GLU A 259 8.45 -19.84 13.92
CA GLU A 259 7.39 -20.28 13.01
C GLU A 259 6.97 -21.73 13.24
N LYS A 260 7.93 -22.62 13.52
CA LYS A 260 7.62 -24.03 13.83
C LYS A 260 6.89 -24.20 15.16
N ILE A 261 7.31 -23.47 16.19
CA ILE A 261 6.67 -23.52 17.52
C ILE A 261 5.23 -23.04 17.41
N VAL A 262 5.00 -21.88 16.80
CA VAL A 262 3.66 -21.30 16.66
C VAL A 262 2.72 -22.17 15.83
N ASN A 263 3.22 -22.80 14.76
CA ASN A 263 2.42 -23.70 13.93
C ASN A 263 2.08 -25.04 14.61
N TYR A 264 2.87 -25.45 15.61
CA TYR A 264 2.64 -26.69 16.37
C TYR A 264 1.58 -26.51 17.48
N TYR A 265 1.64 -25.42 18.21
CA TYR A 265 0.76 -25.13 19.34
C TYR A 265 -0.36 -24.18 18.92
N LYS A 266 -1.54 -24.67 18.65
CA LYS A 266 -2.69 -23.88 18.15
C LYS A 266 -3.55 -23.22 19.26
N SER A 267 -3.10 -23.16 20.52
CA SER A 267 -3.91 -22.60 21.61
C SER A 267 -3.53 -21.16 21.95
N GLU A 268 -4.52 -20.26 21.98
CA GLU A 268 -4.37 -18.81 22.02
C GLU A 268 -3.50 -18.27 23.16
N TRP A 269 -3.73 -18.64 24.40
CA TRP A 269 -2.97 -18.05 25.51
C TRP A 269 -1.58 -18.68 25.75
N LEU A 270 -1.41 -19.96 25.43
CA LEU A 270 -0.12 -20.66 25.53
C LEU A 270 0.94 -20.00 24.62
N ILE A 271 0.54 -19.47 23.49
CA ILE A 271 1.45 -18.84 22.52
C ILE A 271 2.02 -17.52 23.05
N TRP A 272 1.25 -16.74 23.85
CA TRP A 272 1.80 -15.57 24.55
C TRP A 272 2.87 -15.97 25.56
N VAL A 273 2.64 -17.04 26.31
CA VAL A 273 3.65 -17.60 27.23
C VAL A 273 4.87 -18.06 26.44
N GLU A 274 4.68 -18.73 25.32
CA GLU A 274 5.77 -19.19 24.45
C GLU A 274 6.56 -18.04 23.84
N LEU A 275 5.89 -16.98 23.38
CA LEU A 275 6.55 -15.77 22.91
C LEU A 275 7.42 -15.16 24.01
N ILE A 276 6.90 -15.01 25.22
CA ILE A 276 7.65 -14.49 26.36
C ILE A 276 8.84 -15.39 26.70
N VAL A 277 8.61 -16.70 26.78
CA VAL A 277 9.66 -17.70 27.02
C VAL A 277 10.72 -17.66 25.92
N PHE A 278 10.30 -17.58 24.67
CA PHE A 278 11.19 -17.46 23.51
C PHE A 278 12.08 -16.19 23.60
N LEU A 279 11.50 -15.04 23.94
CA LEU A 279 12.23 -13.78 24.11
C LEU A 279 13.22 -13.84 25.26
N ILE A 280 12.80 -14.43 26.40
CA ILE A 280 13.69 -14.63 27.57
C ILE A 280 14.81 -15.62 27.23
N ALA A 281 14.47 -16.76 26.60
CA ALA A 281 15.46 -17.75 26.21
C ALA A 281 16.49 -17.17 25.22
N THR A 282 16.01 -16.41 24.25
CA THR A 282 16.87 -15.72 23.27
C THR A 282 17.81 -14.73 23.95
N TYR A 283 17.30 -13.95 24.92
CA TYR A 283 18.12 -13.03 25.72
C TYR A 283 19.18 -13.76 26.53
N LEU A 284 18.80 -14.86 27.22
CA LEU A 284 19.72 -15.67 28.02
C LEU A 284 20.80 -16.34 27.16
N ILE A 285 20.43 -16.90 26.03
CA ILE A 285 21.38 -17.47 25.06
C ILE A 285 22.38 -16.41 24.61
N ASN A 286 21.92 -15.24 24.24
CA ASN A 286 22.78 -14.12 23.85
C ASN A 286 23.70 -13.70 24.98
N PHE A 287 23.22 -13.71 26.24
CA PHE A 287 24.02 -13.38 27.42
C PHE A 287 25.11 -14.41 27.69
N ILE A 288 24.78 -15.69 27.60
CA ILE A 288 25.75 -16.81 27.71
C ILE A 288 26.83 -16.70 26.65
N ILE A 289 26.44 -16.47 25.38
CA ILE A 289 27.37 -16.27 24.28
C ILE A 289 28.31 -15.09 24.51
N GLN A 290 27.82 -13.97 25.08
CA GLN A 290 28.69 -12.83 25.43
C GLN A 290 29.68 -13.20 26.54
N ILE A 291 29.29 -14.00 27.54
CA ILE A 291 30.21 -14.49 28.61
C ILE A 291 31.26 -15.43 28.03
N LEU A 292 30.84 -16.40 27.19
CA LEU A 292 31.78 -17.36 26.56
C LEU A 292 32.78 -16.64 25.64
N LYS A 293 32.32 -15.67 24.89
CA LYS A 293 33.18 -14.85 24.03
C LYS A 293 34.29 -14.14 24.83
N ASP A 294 33.98 -13.61 25.98
CA ASP A 294 34.97 -12.92 26.80
C ASP A 294 35.97 -13.91 27.37
N LYS A 295 35.53 -15.11 27.80
CA LYS A 295 36.42 -16.20 28.26
C LYS A 295 37.31 -16.73 27.14
N LEU A 296 36.83 -16.83 25.94
CA LEU A 296 37.60 -17.27 24.76
C LEU A 296 38.61 -16.19 24.32
N LYS A 297 38.26 -14.91 24.40
CA LYS A 297 39.17 -13.79 24.07
C LYS A 297 40.45 -13.81 24.92
N THR A 298 40.37 -14.23 26.16
CA THR A 298 41.51 -14.33 27.04
C THR A 298 42.44 -15.51 26.72
N LYS A 299 41.95 -16.54 26.03
CA LYS A 299 42.71 -17.77 25.69
C LYS A 299 43.22 -17.82 24.24
N VAL A 300 42.63 -17.09 23.31
CA VAL A 300 42.95 -17.22 21.87
C VAL A 300 43.12 -15.86 21.23
N ASN A 301 44.35 -15.48 20.97
CA ASN A 301 44.71 -14.20 20.34
C ASN A 301 44.74 -14.37 18.79
N ILE A 302 43.60 -14.67 18.17
CA ILE A 302 43.52 -14.83 16.72
C ILE A 302 43.44 -13.45 16.06
N LYS A 303 44.49 -13.00 15.42
CA LYS A 303 44.48 -11.86 14.50
C LYS A 303 43.84 -12.28 13.19
N ILE A 304 42.53 -12.09 13.09
CA ILE A 304 41.80 -12.36 11.82
C ILE A 304 41.80 -11.05 10.99
N SER A 305 42.35 -11.12 9.75
CA SER A 305 42.35 -9.98 8.85
C SER A 305 40.92 -9.73 8.30
N LYS A 306 40.60 -8.48 7.93
CA LYS A 306 39.34 -8.09 7.31
C LYS A 306 39.01 -8.95 6.08
N ILE A 307 40.02 -9.19 5.25
CA ILE A 307 39.89 -10.02 4.02
C ILE A 307 39.48 -11.46 4.36
N LYS A 308 40.09 -12.10 5.37
CA LYS A 308 39.69 -13.45 5.79
C LYS A 308 38.24 -13.52 6.25
N VAL A 309 37.76 -12.48 6.99
CA VAL A 309 36.34 -12.42 7.43
C VAL A 309 35.43 -12.28 6.23
N ILE A 310 35.73 -11.41 5.28
CA ILE A 310 34.93 -11.23 4.06
C ILE A 310 34.88 -12.53 3.26
N VAL A 311 36.03 -13.21 3.08
CA VAL A 311 36.10 -14.48 2.36
C VAL A 311 35.28 -15.57 3.07
N ILE A 312 35.39 -15.70 4.38
CA ILE A 312 34.59 -16.65 5.19
C ILE A 312 33.10 -16.32 5.04
N THR A 313 32.72 -15.05 5.12
CA THR A 313 31.34 -14.61 4.92
C THR A 313 30.81 -14.97 3.55
N PHE A 314 31.63 -14.73 2.51
CA PHE A 314 31.29 -15.12 1.14
C PHE A 314 31.01 -16.62 1.03
N PHE A 315 31.89 -17.46 1.63
CA PHE A 315 31.66 -18.91 1.65
C PHE A 315 30.40 -19.31 2.44
N ILE A 316 30.09 -18.65 3.56
CA ILE A 316 28.87 -18.93 4.32
C ILE A 316 27.64 -18.56 3.48
N VAL A 317 27.62 -17.36 2.87
CA VAL A 317 26.52 -16.93 1.99
C VAL A 317 26.38 -17.87 0.80
N PHE A 318 27.49 -18.27 0.19
CA PHE A 318 27.50 -19.24 -0.90
C PHE A 318 26.95 -20.60 -0.45
N ALA A 319 27.35 -21.09 0.72
CA ALA A 319 26.82 -22.33 1.30
C ALA A 319 25.32 -22.24 1.60
N CYS A 320 24.82 -21.09 2.10
CA CYS A 320 23.40 -20.85 2.31
C CYS A 320 22.63 -20.85 0.97
N ILE A 321 23.17 -20.18 -0.05
CA ILE A 321 22.58 -20.19 -1.40
C ILE A 321 22.58 -21.61 -1.97
N ALA A 322 23.69 -22.34 -1.86
CA ALA A 322 23.80 -23.72 -2.30
C ALA A 322 22.80 -24.63 -1.56
N TYR A 323 22.67 -24.46 -0.24
CA TYR A 323 21.66 -25.18 0.56
C TYR A 323 20.24 -24.93 0.06
N VAL A 324 19.90 -23.67 -0.23
CA VAL A 324 18.60 -23.31 -0.80
C VAL A 324 18.41 -23.91 -2.19
N LEU A 325 19.41 -23.81 -3.08
CA LEU A 325 19.35 -24.35 -4.43
C LEU A 325 19.25 -25.88 -4.47
N ILE A 326 19.92 -26.54 -3.56
CA ILE A 326 19.86 -27.99 -3.39
C ILE A 326 18.55 -28.38 -2.70
N GLY A 327 18.20 -27.72 -1.60
CA GLY A 327 17.02 -28.03 -0.81
C GLY A 327 15.71 -27.91 -1.60
N LYS A 328 15.64 -26.98 -2.55
CA LYS A 328 14.47 -26.81 -3.43
C LYS A 328 14.23 -27.96 -4.40
N GLN A 329 15.20 -28.86 -4.59
CA GLN A 329 15.07 -30.01 -5.48
C GLN A 329 14.40 -31.23 -4.82
N TYR A 330 14.30 -31.22 -3.49
CA TYR A 330 13.71 -32.31 -2.72
C TYR A 330 12.25 -32.00 -2.37
N SER A 331 11.33 -32.65 -3.07
CA SER A 331 9.90 -32.55 -2.79
C SER A 331 9.50 -33.24 -1.48
N SER A 332 8.44 -32.74 -0.86
CA SER A 332 7.77 -33.36 0.27
C SER A 332 6.29 -33.53 -0.06
N PRO A 333 5.65 -34.65 0.33
CA PRO A 333 4.22 -34.85 0.13
C PRO A 333 3.40 -33.73 0.83
N ILE A 334 2.31 -33.33 0.20
CA ILE A 334 1.33 -32.40 0.76
C ILE A 334 0.19 -33.24 1.30
N LYS A 335 0.05 -33.31 2.63
CA LYS A 335 -1.06 -33.99 3.30
C LYS A 335 -2.18 -33.00 3.59
N ILE A 336 -3.40 -33.35 3.24
CA ILE A 336 -4.62 -32.57 3.43
C ILE A 336 -5.61 -33.46 4.19
N GLU A 337 -5.94 -33.02 5.41
CA GLU A 337 -6.85 -33.73 6.32
C GLU A 337 -7.89 -32.70 6.83
N ASN A 338 -9.17 -33.01 6.69
CA ASN A 338 -10.30 -32.22 7.26
C ASN A 338 -10.19 -30.69 7.05
N MET A 339 -10.05 -30.26 5.81
CA MET A 339 -10.01 -28.82 5.47
C MET A 339 -11.37 -28.33 4.98
N ASN A 340 -11.82 -27.20 5.53
CA ASN A 340 -13.07 -26.53 5.16
C ASN A 340 -12.86 -25.42 4.12
N GLN A 341 -11.69 -25.36 3.47
CA GLN A 341 -11.39 -24.37 2.42
C GLN A 341 -10.41 -24.93 1.38
N PRO A 342 -10.57 -24.62 0.08
CA PRO A 342 -9.70 -25.12 -0.96
C PRO A 342 -8.29 -24.52 -0.85
N ILE A 343 -7.25 -25.36 -1.05
CA ILE A 343 -5.87 -24.93 -1.12
C ILE A 343 -5.50 -24.65 -2.57
N ASN A 344 -4.89 -23.50 -2.82
CA ASN A 344 -4.32 -23.17 -4.11
C ASN A 344 -2.80 -23.39 -4.11
N ILE A 345 -2.32 -24.26 -4.98
CA ILE A 345 -0.90 -24.46 -5.25
C ILE A 345 -0.54 -23.61 -6.47
N LEU A 346 0.46 -22.73 -6.31
CA LEU A 346 1.01 -21.95 -7.40
C LEU A 346 1.90 -22.84 -8.26
N GLY A 347 1.56 -22.99 -9.55
CA GLY A 347 2.38 -23.69 -10.53
C GLY A 347 3.43 -22.78 -11.19
N ASP A 348 4.10 -23.33 -12.21
CA ASP A 348 5.11 -22.58 -12.97
C ASP A 348 4.46 -21.56 -13.93
N ALA A 349 5.22 -20.58 -14.38
CA ALA A 349 4.77 -19.64 -15.41
C ALA A 349 4.65 -20.37 -16.75
N ILE A 350 3.50 -20.21 -17.41
CA ILE A 350 3.19 -20.80 -18.69
C ILE A 350 3.27 -19.77 -19.83
N LYS A 351 3.56 -20.25 -21.02
CA LYS A 351 3.56 -19.43 -22.22
C LYS A 351 2.23 -19.53 -22.96
N SER A 352 1.96 -18.54 -23.78
CA SER A 352 0.78 -18.48 -24.64
C SER A 352 0.87 -19.49 -25.78
N ASN A 353 -0.27 -20.07 -26.18
CA ASN A 353 -0.40 -21.02 -27.29
C ASN A 353 0.53 -22.24 -27.22
N GLU A 354 0.87 -22.68 -26.03
CA GLU A 354 1.65 -23.92 -25.80
C GLU A 354 0.78 -25.02 -25.21
N HIS A 355 1.14 -26.26 -25.53
CA HIS A 355 0.53 -27.48 -24.97
C HIS A 355 1.19 -27.82 -23.64
N TYR A 356 0.37 -28.11 -22.62
CA TYR A 356 0.81 -28.50 -21.29
C TYR A 356 0.18 -29.81 -20.83
N VAL A 357 0.99 -30.62 -20.17
CA VAL A 357 0.56 -31.85 -19.50
C VAL A 357 0.88 -31.73 -18.03
N VAL A 358 -0.13 -31.75 -17.18
CA VAL A 358 0.01 -31.75 -15.71
C VAL A 358 -0.32 -33.17 -15.20
N LYS A 359 0.66 -33.81 -14.53
CA LYS A 359 0.48 -35.13 -13.89
C LYS A 359 0.60 -34.94 -12.37
N ILE A 360 -0.38 -35.42 -11.63
CA ILE A 360 -0.43 -35.33 -10.16
C ILE A 360 -0.45 -36.78 -9.62
N VAL A 361 0.62 -37.17 -8.94
CA VAL A 361 0.71 -38.46 -8.24
C VAL A 361 0.14 -38.26 -6.83
N TYR A 362 -0.91 -38.97 -6.50
CA TYR A 362 -1.63 -38.78 -5.24
C TYR A 362 -2.05 -40.09 -4.60
N GLU A 363 -2.42 -40.02 -3.33
CA GLU A 363 -3.09 -41.08 -2.57
C GLU A 363 -4.31 -40.46 -1.88
N ALA A 364 -5.51 -40.97 -2.17
CA ALA A 364 -6.75 -40.50 -1.62
C ALA A 364 -7.44 -41.56 -0.80
N ILE A 365 -8.00 -41.22 0.37
CA ILE A 365 -8.89 -42.04 1.17
C ILE A 365 -10.26 -41.36 1.18
N ILE A 366 -11.15 -41.86 0.34
CA ILE A 366 -12.48 -41.34 0.11
C ILE A 366 -13.47 -42.22 0.89
N LYS A 367 -14.05 -41.64 1.94
CA LYS A 367 -15.03 -42.33 2.82
C LYS A 367 -16.46 -42.27 2.33
N ASN A 368 -16.75 -41.37 1.40
CA ASN A 368 -18.11 -41.15 0.91
C ASN A 368 -18.12 -41.14 -0.62
N ASP A 369 -18.59 -42.19 -1.25
CA ASP A 369 -18.62 -42.37 -2.71
C ASP A 369 -19.65 -41.45 -3.43
N LYS A 370 -20.45 -40.69 -2.67
CA LYS A 370 -21.52 -39.85 -3.25
C LYS A 370 -21.05 -38.47 -3.74
N MET A 371 -19.85 -38.02 -3.37
CA MET A 371 -19.27 -36.77 -3.89
C MET A 371 -17.88 -37.00 -4.46
N PRO A 372 -17.69 -36.86 -5.78
CA PRO A 372 -16.39 -36.99 -6.39
C PRO A 372 -15.47 -35.86 -5.90
N ILE A 373 -14.26 -36.21 -5.42
CA ILE A 373 -13.23 -35.21 -5.10
C ILE A 373 -12.60 -34.79 -6.42
N THR A 374 -12.65 -33.51 -6.73
CA THR A 374 -12.08 -32.97 -7.97
C THR A 374 -10.91 -32.03 -7.70
N ILE A 375 -9.89 -32.05 -8.55
CA ILE A 375 -8.82 -31.08 -8.58
C ILE A 375 -9.02 -30.19 -9.79
N ASP A 376 -9.16 -28.90 -9.55
CA ASP A 376 -9.29 -27.92 -10.61
C ASP A 376 -7.93 -27.35 -10.99
N ILE A 377 -7.61 -27.40 -12.29
CA ILE A 377 -6.44 -26.74 -12.86
C ILE A 377 -6.91 -25.53 -13.64
N SER A 378 -6.41 -24.36 -13.26
CA SER A 378 -6.80 -23.09 -13.87
C SER A 378 -5.58 -22.24 -14.20
N GLU A 379 -5.68 -21.45 -15.26
CA GLU A 379 -4.73 -20.37 -15.52
C GLU A 379 -5.24 -19.05 -14.91
N LYS A 380 -4.32 -18.26 -14.44
CA LYS A 380 -4.60 -16.88 -14.07
C LYS A 380 -3.92 -15.96 -15.06
N SER A 381 -4.73 -15.37 -15.95
CA SER A 381 -4.25 -14.45 -16.97
C SER A 381 -3.91 -13.09 -16.37
N GLN A 382 -3.31 -12.25 -17.20
CA GLN A 382 -3.03 -10.84 -16.89
C GLN A 382 -4.25 -10.04 -16.38
N TYR A 383 -5.47 -10.45 -16.72
CA TYR A 383 -6.71 -9.80 -16.29
C TYR A 383 -7.23 -10.30 -14.94
N ARG A 384 -6.43 -11.11 -14.21
CA ARG A 384 -6.83 -11.78 -12.96
C ARG A 384 -8.08 -12.68 -13.10
N GLN A 385 -8.55 -12.91 -14.30
CA GLN A 385 -9.55 -13.93 -14.54
C GLN A 385 -8.92 -15.29 -14.35
N LYS A 386 -9.55 -16.09 -13.50
CA LYS A 386 -9.19 -17.48 -13.28
C LYS A 386 -9.95 -18.30 -14.32
N ASN A 387 -9.29 -18.69 -15.39
CA ASN A 387 -9.88 -19.55 -16.40
C ASN A 387 -9.64 -21.00 -16.00
N LEU A 388 -10.70 -21.78 -15.88
CA LEU A 388 -10.62 -23.19 -15.63
C LEU A 388 -10.10 -23.89 -16.90
N LEU A 389 -8.94 -24.54 -16.79
CA LEU A 389 -8.33 -25.31 -17.87
C LEU A 389 -8.85 -26.73 -17.91
N GLY A 390 -9.24 -27.27 -16.77
CA GLY A 390 -9.86 -28.56 -16.62
C GLY A 390 -9.96 -29.01 -15.18
N THR A 391 -10.78 -30.04 -15.00
CA THR A 391 -11.04 -30.67 -13.70
C THR A 391 -10.73 -32.16 -13.78
N VAL A 392 -10.03 -32.67 -12.79
CA VAL A 392 -9.72 -34.10 -12.68
C VAL A 392 -10.41 -34.68 -11.46
N THR A 393 -11.16 -35.74 -11.66
CA THR A 393 -11.79 -36.50 -10.58
C THR A 393 -10.81 -37.49 -9.97
N LEU A 394 -10.68 -37.48 -8.64
CA LEU A 394 -9.80 -38.37 -7.91
C LEU A 394 -10.47 -39.71 -7.65
N GLN A 395 -9.70 -40.79 -7.74
CA GLN A 395 -10.08 -42.14 -7.38
C GLN A 395 -9.49 -42.55 -6.03
N ASN A 396 -10.13 -43.46 -5.34
CA ASN A 396 -9.62 -43.98 -4.07
C ASN A 396 -8.30 -44.78 -4.26
N GLY A 397 -7.40 -44.64 -3.31
CA GLY A 397 -6.09 -45.26 -3.35
C GLY A 397 -4.99 -44.44 -3.99
N GLU A 398 -3.87 -45.10 -4.38
CA GLU A 398 -2.73 -44.45 -5.04
C GLU A 398 -2.94 -44.43 -6.55
N ASN A 399 -2.95 -43.22 -7.14
CA ASN A 399 -3.26 -43.01 -8.55
C ASN A 399 -2.49 -41.82 -9.15
N ILE A 400 -2.56 -41.68 -10.47
CA ILE A 400 -2.02 -40.57 -11.23
C ILE A 400 -3.17 -39.85 -11.95
N ALA A 401 -3.41 -38.61 -11.60
CA ALA A 401 -4.30 -37.73 -12.32
C ALA A 401 -3.54 -36.96 -13.40
N THR A 402 -4.00 -37.05 -14.65
CA THR A 402 -3.36 -36.41 -15.80
C THR A 402 -4.36 -35.44 -16.44
N LEU A 403 -3.95 -34.23 -16.73
CA LEU A 403 -4.70 -33.23 -17.48
C LEU A 403 -3.82 -32.66 -18.59
N GLU A 404 -4.35 -32.71 -19.81
CA GLU A 404 -3.74 -32.10 -20.99
C GLU A 404 -4.59 -30.91 -21.44
N PHE A 405 -3.95 -29.78 -21.72
CA PHE A 405 -4.64 -28.56 -22.15
C PHE A 405 -3.72 -27.69 -23.00
N ASN A 406 -4.35 -26.87 -23.84
CA ASN A 406 -3.68 -25.79 -24.55
C ASN A 406 -3.92 -24.48 -23.82
N THR A 407 -2.87 -23.69 -23.67
CA THR A 407 -2.99 -22.35 -23.09
C THR A 407 -3.64 -21.40 -24.09
N SER A 408 -4.48 -20.50 -23.61
CA SER A 408 -5.13 -19.47 -24.41
C SER A 408 -4.13 -18.50 -25.07
N ASN A 409 -4.59 -17.78 -26.10
CA ASN A 409 -3.80 -16.71 -26.71
C ASN A 409 -3.65 -15.52 -25.74
N ILE A 410 -2.67 -15.64 -24.85
CA ILE A 410 -2.39 -14.62 -23.86
C ILE A 410 -1.49 -13.60 -24.53
N LYS A 411 -1.99 -12.38 -24.82
CA LYS A 411 -1.22 -11.28 -25.46
C LYS A 411 0.07 -10.90 -24.71
N MET A 412 0.29 -11.43 -23.52
CA MET A 412 1.53 -11.31 -22.77
C MET A 412 1.92 -12.67 -22.17
N GLU A 413 3.16 -13.04 -22.33
CA GLU A 413 3.79 -14.32 -21.98
C GLU A 413 3.75 -14.75 -20.49
N ARG A 414 2.68 -14.39 -19.71
CA ARG A 414 2.71 -14.50 -18.26
C ARG A 414 1.37 -14.91 -17.67
N ALA A 415 1.00 -16.14 -17.89
CA ALA A 415 -0.01 -16.80 -17.07
C ALA A 415 0.68 -17.75 -16.09
N THR A 416 0.00 -18.06 -14.99
CA THR A 416 0.48 -19.00 -13.98
C THR A 416 -0.56 -20.08 -13.80
N ILE A 417 -0.15 -21.36 -13.77
CA ILE A 417 -1.04 -22.47 -13.45
C ILE A 417 -1.36 -22.42 -11.95
N TYR A 418 -2.62 -22.58 -11.62
CA TYR A 418 -3.11 -22.79 -10.27
C TYR A 418 -3.75 -24.17 -10.18
N ILE A 419 -3.30 -24.97 -9.22
CA ILE A 419 -3.91 -26.24 -8.86
C ILE A 419 -4.73 -25.96 -7.60
N THR A 420 -6.05 -26.02 -7.72
CA THR A 420 -6.95 -25.84 -6.59
C THR A 420 -7.34 -27.21 -6.06
N LEU A 421 -7.00 -27.49 -4.83
CA LEU A 421 -7.37 -28.70 -4.12
C LEU A 421 -8.74 -28.51 -3.47
N PRO A 422 -9.60 -29.51 -3.52
CA PRO A 422 -10.97 -29.41 -3.02
C PRO A 422 -11.03 -29.26 -1.50
N ASP A 423 -12.18 -28.83 -1.04
CA ASP A 423 -12.61 -29.01 0.34
C ASP A 423 -12.91 -30.49 0.59
N ILE A 424 -12.25 -31.08 1.58
CA ILE A 424 -12.37 -32.51 1.87
C ILE A 424 -12.79 -32.77 3.31
N GLU A 425 -14.08 -32.53 3.60
CA GLU A 425 -14.65 -32.95 4.86
C GLU A 425 -14.67 -34.50 4.94
N ASN A 426 -14.07 -35.02 6.01
CA ASN A 426 -14.00 -36.47 6.30
C ASN A 426 -13.19 -37.34 5.33
N ASN A 427 -12.45 -36.77 4.40
CA ASN A 427 -11.58 -37.45 3.46
C ASN A 427 -10.11 -37.13 3.73
N GLN A 428 -9.19 -37.89 3.15
CA GLN A 428 -7.78 -37.60 3.22
C GLN A 428 -7.17 -37.62 1.80
N LEU A 429 -6.34 -36.63 1.50
CA LEU A 429 -5.62 -36.53 0.24
C LEU A 429 -4.16 -36.25 0.51
N THR A 430 -3.28 -37.10 -0.04
CA THR A 430 -1.84 -36.88 0.00
C THR A 430 -1.33 -36.73 -1.44
N ILE A 431 -0.89 -35.52 -1.81
CA ILE A 431 -0.20 -35.32 -3.09
C ILE A 431 1.26 -35.68 -2.91
N LYS A 432 1.71 -36.70 -3.61
CA LYS A 432 3.09 -37.23 -3.54
C LYS A 432 4.02 -36.41 -4.44
N LYS A 433 3.62 -36.18 -5.70
CA LYS A 433 4.40 -35.41 -6.68
C LYS A 433 3.51 -34.72 -7.72
N ILE A 434 4.00 -33.62 -8.27
CA ILE A 434 3.39 -32.88 -9.38
C ILE A 434 4.42 -32.78 -10.50
N TYR A 435 4.01 -33.06 -11.73
CA TYR A 435 4.83 -32.89 -12.93
C TYR A 435 4.13 -31.91 -13.89
N ILE A 436 4.89 -31.02 -14.52
CA ILE A 436 4.43 -30.12 -15.57
C ILE A 436 5.35 -30.33 -16.76
N ASN A 437 4.82 -30.84 -17.87
CA ASN A 437 5.59 -31.26 -19.06
C ASN A 437 6.77 -32.17 -18.66
N ASP A 438 6.48 -33.25 -17.91
CA ASP A 438 7.42 -34.25 -17.41
C ASP A 438 8.52 -33.73 -16.46
N LYS A 439 8.52 -32.42 -16.14
CA LYS A 439 9.42 -31.83 -15.14
C LYS A 439 8.75 -31.82 -13.77
N GLU A 440 9.42 -32.37 -12.76
CA GLU A 440 8.91 -32.35 -11.38
C GLU A 440 8.79 -30.91 -10.88
N TYR A 441 7.58 -30.52 -10.48
CA TYR A 441 7.29 -29.27 -9.83
C TYR A 441 7.26 -29.43 -8.31
N VAL A 442 8.19 -28.81 -7.62
CA VAL A 442 8.30 -28.91 -6.16
C VAL A 442 7.40 -27.87 -5.50
N ALA A 443 6.18 -28.27 -5.15
CA ALA A 443 5.22 -27.40 -4.47
C ALA A 443 5.55 -27.23 -2.98
N LYS A 444 6.10 -28.27 -2.33
CA LYS A 444 6.55 -28.26 -0.93
C LYS A 444 7.93 -28.93 -0.84
N CYS A 445 8.86 -28.31 -0.10
CA CYS A 445 10.20 -28.85 0.09
C CYS A 445 10.33 -29.63 1.40
N LYS A 446 11.16 -30.68 1.36
CA LYS A 446 11.47 -31.48 2.54
C LYS A 446 12.37 -30.76 3.54
N TYR A 447 13.34 -29.99 3.04
CA TYR A 447 14.41 -29.40 3.85
C TYR A 447 14.29 -27.88 4.03
N LEU A 448 13.41 -27.20 3.29
CA LEU A 448 13.20 -25.79 3.40
C LEU A 448 11.85 -25.49 4.06
N PRO A 449 11.76 -24.48 4.95
CA PRO A 449 10.49 -23.98 5.48
C PRO A 449 9.57 -23.50 4.36
N ASP A 450 8.26 -23.65 4.54
CA ASP A 450 7.25 -23.28 3.55
C ASP A 450 7.30 -21.77 3.22
N SER A 451 7.60 -20.93 4.21
CA SER A 451 7.81 -19.48 4.05
C SER A 451 8.99 -19.16 3.11
N ILE A 452 10.14 -19.80 3.32
CA ILE A 452 11.32 -19.64 2.44
C ILE A 452 11.01 -20.17 1.05
N MET A 453 10.32 -21.29 0.96
CA MET A 453 9.96 -21.88 -0.34
C MET A 453 9.04 -20.98 -1.15
N LYS A 454 8.01 -20.40 -0.52
CA LYS A 454 7.12 -19.41 -1.16
C LYS A 454 7.88 -18.20 -1.70
N ILE A 455 8.83 -17.67 -0.92
CA ILE A 455 9.68 -16.56 -1.36
C ILE A 455 10.47 -16.96 -2.60
N ILE A 456 11.14 -18.11 -2.57
CA ILE A 456 12.00 -18.57 -3.68
C ILE A 456 11.19 -18.85 -4.95
N GLN A 457 10.01 -19.47 -4.83
CA GLN A 457 9.10 -19.69 -5.95
C GLN A 457 8.60 -18.40 -6.58
N THR A 458 8.48 -17.36 -5.78
CA THR A 458 7.97 -16.05 -6.21
C THR A 458 9.06 -15.05 -6.59
N ILE A 459 10.36 -15.34 -6.35
CA ILE A 459 11.48 -14.53 -6.88
C ILE A 459 11.67 -14.89 -8.36
N SER A 460 10.99 -14.19 -9.23
CA SER A 460 11.14 -14.27 -10.67
C SER A 460 10.81 -12.93 -11.31
N PHE A 461 11.58 -12.52 -12.31
CA PHE A 461 11.24 -11.34 -13.13
C PHE A 461 9.99 -11.57 -14.01
N ARG A 462 9.49 -12.80 -14.05
CA ARG A 462 8.29 -13.21 -14.80
C ARG A 462 7.03 -13.25 -13.94
N THR A 463 7.06 -12.72 -12.69
CA THR A 463 5.88 -12.70 -11.84
C THR A 463 4.88 -11.63 -12.28
N ILE A 464 3.60 -11.90 -12.08
CA ILE A 464 2.50 -10.94 -12.29
C ILE A 464 2.82 -9.61 -11.62
N SER A 465 3.33 -9.62 -10.40
CA SER A 465 3.67 -8.41 -9.63
C SER A 465 4.75 -7.53 -10.29
N VAL A 466 5.76 -8.13 -10.96
CA VAL A 466 6.78 -7.35 -11.70
C VAL A 466 6.17 -6.77 -12.98
N SER A 467 5.34 -7.54 -13.67
CA SER A 467 4.64 -7.08 -14.87
C SER A 467 3.70 -5.92 -14.57
N GLU A 468 2.88 -6.06 -13.52
CA GLU A 468 1.98 -5.00 -13.06
C GLU A 468 2.75 -3.70 -12.80
N ARG A 469 3.92 -3.76 -12.16
CA ARG A 469 4.75 -2.56 -11.93
C ARG A 469 5.23 -1.90 -13.21
N ILE A 470 5.66 -2.67 -14.21
CA ILE A 470 6.08 -2.12 -15.49
C ILE A 470 4.94 -1.37 -16.18
N PHE A 471 3.72 -1.95 -16.16
CA PHE A 471 2.54 -1.28 -16.70
C PHE A 471 2.17 -0.04 -15.89
N MET A 472 2.16 -0.14 -14.56
CA MET A 472 1.91 1.01 -13.70
C MET A 472 2.88 2.17 -13.97
N TYR A 473 4.17 1.87 -14.18
CA TYR A 473 5.16 2.89 -14.50
C TYR A 473 4.89 3.53 -15.86
N LYS A 474 4.55 2.72 -16.88
CA LYS A 474 4.18 3.21 -18.21
C LYS A 474 2.92 4.10 -18.14
N ASP A 475 1.90 3.63 -17.47
CA ASP A 475 0.63 4.35 -17.30
C ASP A 475 0.82 5.62 -16.45
N GLY A 476 1.63 5.55 -15.39
CA GLY A 476 2.01 6.70 -14.60
C GLY A 476 2.73 7.77 -15.41
N LEU A 477 3.70 7.38 -16.24
CA LEU A 477 4.41 8.34 -17.11
C LEU A 477 3.48 9.06 -18.09
N GLN A 478 2.41 8.42 -18.57
CA GLN A 478 1.39 9.09 -19.39
C GLN A 478 0.64 10.16 -18.58
N LEU A 479 0.38 9.92 -17.29
CA LEU A 479 -0.30 10.90 -16.43
C LEU A 479 0.56 12.12 -16.10
N VAL A 480 1.89 12.03 -16.15
CA VAL A 480 2.81 13.17 -15.92
C VAL A 480 2.52 14.32 -16.87
N SER A 481 2.10 14.02 -18.12
CA SER A 481 1.82 15.03 -19.14
C SER A 481 0.70 16.03 -18.76
N ARG A 482 -0.16 15.68 -17.78
CA ARG A 482 -1.24 16.57 -17.30
C ARG A 482 -0.72 17.82 -16.62
N SER A 483 0.31 17.66 -15.79
CA SER A 483 0.86 18.77 -15.00
C SER A 483 2.33 18.48 -14.64
N PRO A 484 3.25 18.55 -15.63
CA PRO A 484 4.64 18.12 -15.43
C PRO A 484 5.41 18.98 -14.43
N LEU A 485 5.06 20.27 -14.29
CA LEU A 485 5.79 21.21 -13.42
C LEU A 485 5.38 21.12 -11.95
N VAL A 486 4.07 21.18 -11.68
CA VAL A 486 3.54 21.28 -10.30
C VAL A 486 2.81 20.02 -9.84
N GLY A 487 2.62 19.04 -10.73
CA GLY A 487 1.93 17.80 -10.43
C GLY A 487 0.40 17.93 -10.44
N SER A 488 -0.27 16.80 -10.26
CA SER A 488 -1.73 16.69 -10.23
C SER A 488 -2.29 16.43 -8.81
N GLY A 489 -1.50 16.74 -7.78
CA GLY A 489 -1.90 16.64 -6.38
C GLY A 489 -1.73 15.24 -5.78
N GLY A 490 -1.82 15.17 -4.46
CA GLY A 490 -1.60 13.92 -3.72
C GLY A 490 -2.45 12.77 -4.20
N LYS A 491 -1.83 11.58 -4.29
CA LYS A 491 -2.44 10.33 -4.77
C LYS A 491 -3.01 10.42 -6.19
N THR A 492 -2.30 11.11 -7.07
CA THR A 492 -2.66 11.26 -8.49
C THR A 492 -2.89 9.89 -9.15
N PHE A 493 -2.00 8.92 -8.94
CA PHE A 493 -2.14 7.60 -9.54
C PHE A 493 -3.39 6.88 -9.03
N GLU A 494 -3.67 6.89 -7.71
CA GLU A 494 -4.89 6.30 -7.14
C GLU A 494 -6.15 6.87 -7.80
N ASN A 495 -6.17 8.17 -8.06
CA ASN A 495 -7.35 8.85 -8.59
C ASN A 495 -7.48 8.77 -10.12
N LEU A 496 -6.38 8.64 -10.88
CA LEU A 496 -6.38 8.76 -12.33
C LEU A 496 -5.90 7.52 -13.11
N HIS A 497 -5.36 6.48 -12.44
CA HIS A 497 -4.79 5.30 -13.13
C HIS A 497 -5.77 4.64 -14.09
N SER A 498 -7.03 4.61 -13.72
CA SER A 498 -8.07 4.01 -14.55
C SER A 498 -8.34 4.76 -15.88
N MET A 499 -7.88 6.01 -16.03
CA MET A 499 -7.94 6.76 -17.29
C MET A 499 -6.89 6.30 -18.30
N VAL A 500 -5.82 5.67 -17.85
CA VAL A 500 -4.67 5.25 -18.68
C VAL A 500 -4.38 3.77 -18.57
N ASN A 501 -5.17 3.04 -17.79
CA ASN A 501 -4.94 1.66 -17.41
C ASN A 501 -4.75 0.76 -18.66
N SER A 502 -3.51 0.39 -18.94
CA SER A 502 -3.14 -0.52 -20.02
C SER A 502 -3.13 -1.99 -19.60
N TYR A 503 -3.38 -2.26 -18.31
CA TYR A 503 -3.39 -3.59 -17.73
C TYR A 503 -4.36 -3.65 -16.54
N ASN A 504 -5.02 -4.77 -16.32
CA ASN A 504 -5.99 -4.91 -15.23
C ASN A 504 -5.30 -5.17 -13.86
N TYR A 505 -4.59 -4.18 -13.35
CA TYR A 505 -4.05 -4.20 -11.98
C TYR A 505 -5.04 -3.54 -11.00
N SER A 506 -5.10 -4.05 -9.77
CA SER A 506 -6.02 -3.56 -8.73
C SER A 506 -5.36 -2.65 -7.70
N THR A 507 -4.09 -2.29 -7.91
CA THR A 507 -3.37 -1.44 -6.97
C THR A 507 -3.74 0.02 -7.15
N LYS A 508 -3.73 0.73 -6.04
CA LYS A 508 -3.97 2.19 -5.99
C LYS A 508 -2.67 2.99 -5.92
N GLU A 509 -1.53 2.32 -5.74
CA GLU A 509 -0.23 2.95 -5.55
C GLU A 509 0.72 2.55 -6.69
N ILE A 510 1.52 3.50 -7.18
CA ILE A 510 2.39 3.28 -8.34
C ILE A 510 3.64 2.42 -8.05
N HIS A 511 3.90 2.04 -6.80
CA HIS A 511 5.09 1.29 -6.37
C HIS A 511 6.44 1.89 -6.82
N CYS A 512 6.54 3.20 -6.91
CA CYS A 512 7.78 3.93 -7.16
C CYS A 512 7.65 5.37 -6.65
N TYR A 513 8.25 5.66 -5.51
CA TYR A 513 8.11 6.97 -4.85
C TYR A 513 8.62 8.14 -5.69
N LEU A 514 9.67 7.96 -6.50
CA LEU A 514 10.15 9.04 -7.37
C LEU A 514 9.10 9.40 -8.45
N LEU A 515 8.43 8.38 -9.00
CA LEU A 515 7.38 8.59 -9.97
C LEU A 515 6.11 9.14 -9.31
N GLU A 516 5.81 8.71 -8.08
CA GLU A 516 4.74 9.27 -7.26
C GLU A 516 4.95 10.77 -7.01
N LEU A 517 6.16 11.18 -6.58
CA LEU A 517 6.49 12.60 -6.41
C LEU A 517 6.35 13.41 -7.71
N LEU A 518 6.75 12.83 -8.84
CA LEU A 518 6.63 13.47 -10.14
C LEU A 518 5.15 13.64 -10.56
N LEU A 519 4.31 12.65 -10.30
CA LEU A 519 2.87 12.70 -10.54
C LEU A 519 2.17 13.69 -9.64
N ASP A 520 2.48 13.62 -8.34
CA ASP A 520 1.76 14.38 -7.33
C ASP A 520 2.20 15.84 -7.26
N TYR A 521 3.52 16.09 -7.34
CA TYR A 521 4.10 17.42 -7.10
C TYR A 521 5.00 17.91 -8.24
N GLY A 522 5.01 17.21 -9.37
CA GLY A 522 5.74 17.59 -10.57
C GLY A 522 7.25 17.59 -10.39
N ILE A 523 7.92 18.23 -11.35
CA ILE A 523 9.38 18.32 -11.36
C ILE A 523 9.92 19.09 -10.13
N PHE A 524 9.16 20.06 -9.59
CA PHE A 524 9.58 20.82 -8.41
C PHE A 524 9.64 19.92 -7.16
N GLY A 525 8.65 19.05 -6.93
CA GLY A 525 8.67 18.09 -5.83
C GLY A 525 9.79 17.07 -5.98
N LEU A 526 9.96 16.53 -7.19
CA LEU A 526 11.01 15.55 -7.49
C LEU A 526 12.42 16.15 -7.28
N LEU A 527 12.69 17.34 -7.81
CA LEU A 527 14.00 17.99 -7.65
C LEU A 527 14.29 18.36 -6.20
N ALA A 528 13.30 18.81 -5.44
CA ALA A 528 13.46 19.07 -4.01
C ALA A 528 13.86 17.80 -3.24
N TYR A 529 13.22 16.65 -3.54
CA TYR A 529 13.58 15.38 -2.92
C TYR A 529 14.98 14.91 -3.34
N ILE A 530 15.33 15.00 -4.62
CA ILE A 530 16.68 14.68 -5.10
C ILE A 530 17.73 15.57 -4.40
N ALA A 531 17.45 16.84 -4.20
CA ALA A 531 18.33 17.74 -3.45
C ALA A 531 18.51 17.27 -1.99
N ILE A 532 17.44 16.83 -1.31
CA ILE A 532 17.51 16.24 0.03
C ILE A 532 18.45 15.02 0.03
N LEU A 533 18.31 14.12 -0.93
CA LEU A 533 19.17 12.93 -1.05
C LEU A 533 20.63 13.32 -1.25
N ILE A 534 20.94 14.20 -2.21
CA ILE A 534 22.31 14.63 -2.52
C ILE A 534 22.96 15.31 -1.31
N ILE A 535 22.25 16.22 -0.63
CA ILE A 535 22.77 16.91 0.54
C ILE A 535 23.03 15.92 1.67
N THR A 536 22.10 14.98 1.93
CA THR A 536 22.26 13.96 2.97
C THR A 536 23.44 13.03 2.67
N LEU A 537 23.60 12.59 1.42
CA LEU A 537 24.73 11.75 0.99
C LEU A 537 26.09 12.44 1.18
N LYS A 538 26.14 13.76 0.97
CA LYS A 538 27.35 14.58 1.13
C LYS A 538 27.68 14.87 2.59
N ASN A 539 26.67 15.16 3.42
CA ASN A 539 26.86 15.65 4.79
C ASN A 539 27.09 14.52 5.79
N THR A 540 26.70 13.28 5.46
CA THR A 540 26.77 12.16 6.42
C THR A 540 28.20 11.71 6.68
N ARG A 541 28.58 11.64 7.96
CA ARG A 541 29.81 10.97 8.40
C ARG A 541 29.61 9.46 8.34
N LYS A 542 30.36 8.76 7.50
CA LYS A 542 30.23 7.31 7.27
C LYS A 542 31.00 6.48 8.31
N GLU A 543 30.86 6.81 9.60
CA GLU A 543 31.55 6.17 10.71
C GLU A 543 30.65 6.00 11.95
N GLY A 544 30.96 4.99 12.76
CA GLY A 544 30.26 4.71 14.01
C GLY A 544 28.75 4.53 13.82
N ILE A 545 27.97 5.12 14.73
CA ILE A 545 26.50 5.05 14.67
C ILE A 545 25.91 5.79 13.46
N GLN A 546 26.60 6.83 12.98
CA GLN A 546 26.17 7.58 11.79
C GLN A 546 26.18 6.68 10.54
N LEU A 547 27.16 5.78 10.42
CA LEU A 547 27.17 4.78 9.35
C LEU A 547 25.94 3.90 9.39
N SER A 548 25.55 3.38 10.55
CA SER A 548 24.38 2.51 10.69
C SER A 548 23.08 3.23 10.37
N ILE A 549 22.90 4.48 10.84
CA ILE A 549 21.77 5.33 10.49
C ILE A 549 21.74 5.56 8.96
N PHE A 550 22.89 5.87 8.37
CA PHE A 550 23.01 6.11 6.94
C PHE A 550 22.65 4.87 6.11
N ILE A 551 23.09 3.70 6.53
CA ILE A 551 22.78 2.44 5.83
C ILE A 551 21.28 2.14 5.92
N GLY A 552 20.65 2.34 7.08
CA GLY A 552 19.20 2.21 7.23
C GLY A 552 18.44 3.21 6.34
N PHE A 553 18.87 4.47 6.33
CA PHE A 553 18.37 5.50 5.42
C PHE A 553 18.49 5.07 3.95
N LEU A 554 19.67 4.58 3.54
CA LEU A 554 19.93 4.13 2.17
C LEU A 554 19.04 2.93 1.80
N PHE A 555 18.82 1.99 2.74
CA PHE A 555 17.92 0.87 2.53
C PHE A 555 16.50 1.35 2.20
N VAL A 556 15.92 2.21 3.04
CA VAL A 556 14.56 2.75 2.81
C VAL A 556 14.51 3.52 1.50
N THR A 557 15.53 4.36 1.21
CA THR A 557 15.60 5.13 -0.03
C THR A 557 15.56 4.24 -1.28
N ILE A 558 16.31 3.13 -1.28
CA ILE A 558 16.33 2.19 -2.41
C ILE A 558 15.05 1.37 -2.46
N HIS A 559 14.55 0.90 -1.31
CA HIS A 559 13.33 0.09 -1.25
C HIS A 559 12.11 0.86 -1.77
N THR A 560 11.98 2.13 -1.41
CA THR A 560 10.87 2.99 -1.86
C THR A 560 10.94 3.35 -3.36
N MET A 561 12.06 3.06 -4.07
CA MET A 561 12.10 3.12 -5.54
C MET A 561 11.35 1.96 -6.21
N PHE A 562 11.09 0.89 -5.47
CA PHE A 562 10.36 -0.30 -5.93
C PHE A 562 9.06 -0.52 -5.17
N ASP A 563 8.73 0.41 -4.24
CA ASP A 563 7.52 0.38 -3.42
C ASP A 563 7.11 1.80 -2.99
N PHE A 564 6.06 1.94 -2.15
CA PHE A 564 5.50 3.22 -1.69
C PHE A 564 5.61 3.42 -0.17
N ASP A 565 6.74 2.99 0.45
CA ASP A 565 6.93 3.05 1.91
C ASP A 565 6.72 4.45 2.51
N LEU A 566 7.12 5.51 1.79
CA LEU A 566 7.03 6.89 2.25
C LEU A 566 5.64 7.52 2.04
N ALA A 567 4.69 6.81 1.45
CA ALA A 567 3.29 7.21 1.41
C ALA A 567 2.60 7.13 2.79
N TYR A 568 3.21 6.44 3.75
CA TYR A 568 2.71 6.32 5.12
C TYR A 568 3.35 7.33 6.05
N LEU A 569 2.53 8.03 6.85
CA LEU A 569 3.01 9.06 7.79
C LEU A 569 4.09 8.52 8.73
N LEU A 570 3.92 7.28 9.26
CA LEU A 570 4.86 6.65 10.18
C LEU A 570 6.26 6.53 9.56
N THR A 571 6.37 5.91 8.39
CA THR A 571 7.66 5.68 7.72
C THR A 571 8.27 6.98 7.24
N CYS A 572 7.46 7.88 6.68
CA CYS A 572 7.90 9.17 6.19
C CYS A 572 8.44 10.06 7.33
N ALA A 573 7.70 10.20 8.45
CA ALA A 573 8.14 11.02 9.57
C ALA A 573 9.42 10.47 10.22
N ASN A 574 9.50 9.15 10.46
CA ASN A 574 10.75 8.53 10.95
C ASN A 574 11.91 8.76 9.96
N TYR A 575 11.69 8.61 8.66
CA TYR A 575 12.71 8.87 7.65
C TYR A 575 13.25 10.30 7.73
N PHE A 576 12.38 11.31 7.87
CA PHE A 576 12.78 12.71 8.00
C PHE A 576 13.40 13.05 9.36
N ILE A 577 12.99 12.40 10.46
CA ILE A 577 13.69 12.50 11.76
C ILE A 577 15.16 12.07 11.60
N PHE A 578 15.42 10.97 10.89
CA PHE A 578 16.79 10.49 10.70
C PHE A 578 17.56 11.29 9.66
N ILE A 579 16.90 11.89 8.64
CA ILE A 579 17.53 12.92 7.79
C ILE A 579 18.03 14.11 8.63
N ALA A 580 17.23 14.56 9.60
CA ALA A 580 17.63 15.63 10.51
C ALA A 580 18.88 15.24 11.33
N ILE A 581 18.96 13.99 11.80
CA ILE A 581 20.12 13.46 12.54
C ILE A 581 21.37 13.32 11.63
N LEU A 582 21.20 12.80 10.42
CA LEU A 582 22.30 12.64 9.47
C LEU A 582 22.93 13.97 9.05
N ASN A 583 22.13 15.03 9.02
CA ASN A 583 22.54 16.39 8.65
C ASN A 583 22.80 17.31 9.86
N GLU A 584 23.09 16.77 11.06
CA GLU A 584 23.32 17.58 12.26
C GLU A 584 24.41 18.65 12.13
N ASN A 585 25.38 18.44 11.24
CA ASN A 585 26.50 19.36 11.00
C ASN A 585 26.19 20.43 9.94
N ASP A 586 25.05 20.33 9.23
CA ASP A 586 24.66 21.33 8.24
C ASP A 586 24.04 22.55 8.93
N LYS A 587 24.89 23.50 9.36
CA LYS A 587 24.53 24.69 10.15
C LYS A 587 25.13 25.98 9.60
N ASN A 588 25.47 26.02 8.32
CA ASN A 588 26.34 27.09 7.76
C ASN A 588 25.57 28.26 7.13
N ILE A 589 24.24 28.36 7.29
CA ILE A 589 23.47 29.47 6.69
C ILE A 589 23.18 30.54 7.74
N LYS A 590 23.77 31.73 7.55
CA LYS A 590 23.44 32.93 8.33
C LYS A 590 22.32 33.70 7.62
N MET A 591 21.09 33.52 7.99
CA MET A 591 19.92 34.28 7.50
C MET A 591 19.08 34.85 8.66
N PRO A 592 19.57 35.81 9.42
CA PRO A 592 18.92 36.19 10.69
C PRO A 592 17.55 36.88 10.51
N ARG A 593 17.40 37.78 9.52
CA ARG A 593 16.12 38.52 9.31
C ARG A 593 15.07 37.67 8.61
N THR A 594 15.42 36.99 7.53
CA THR A 594 14.54 36.13 6.75
C THR A 594 13.96 34.98 7.59
N ASN A 595 14.78 34.38 8.46
CA ASN A 595 14.36 33.31 9.35
C ASN A 595 13.31 33.74 10.37
N LYS A 596 13.34 35.02 10.80
CA LYS A 596 12.32 35.59 11.71
C LYS A 596 10.96 35.67 11.02
N TYR A 597 10.90 36.13 9.76
CA TYR A 597 9.66 36.19 8.99
C TYR A 597 9.11 34.82 8.67
N ILE A 598 9.96 33.91 8.18
CA ILE A 598 9.59 32.51 7.90
C ILE A 598 9.02 31.84 9.15
N SER A 599 9.64 32.05 10.32
CA SER A 599 9.14 31.50 11.59
C SER A 599 7.75 32.02 11.95
N ASN A 600 7.46 33.32 11.74
CA ASN A 600 6.15 33.89 12.02
C ASN A 600 5.08 33.32 11.08
N ILE A 601 5.38 33.30 9.78
CA ILE A 601 4.47 32.77 8.76
C ILE A 601 4.17 31.30 9.08
N LEU A 602 5.20 30.51 9.39
CA LEU A 602 5.02 29.10 9.69
C LEU A 602 4.19 28.86 10.95
N VAL A 603 4.42 29.63 12.02
CA VAL A 603 3.59 29.53 13.25
C VAL A 603 2.13 29.84 12.94
N ILE A 604 1.85 30.89 12.19
CA ILE A 604 0.49 31.26 11.80
C ILE A 604 -0.13 30.15 10.97
N LEU A 605 0.57 29.65 9.94
CA LEU A 605 0.08 28.58 9.08
C LEU A 605 -0.18 27.28 9.86
N LEU A 606 0.75 26.84 10.71
CA LEU A 606 0.58 25.65 11.53
C LEU A 606 -0.62 25.78 12.47
N SER A 607 -0.83 26.96 13.06
CA SER A 607 -1.97 27.20 13.96
C SER A 607 -3.30 27.15 13.20
N ILE A 608 -3.38 27.78 12.02
CA ILE A 608 -4.59 27.77 11.18
C ILE A 608 -4.90 26.34 10.72
N ILE A 609 -3.88 25.61 10.23
CA ILE A 609 -4.05 24.23 9.74
C ILE A 609 -4.45 23.31 10.91
N ALA A 610 -3.87 23.47 12.09
CA ALA A 610 -4.23 22.68 13.27
C ALA A 610 -5.70 22.90 13.69
N ILE A 611 -6.15 24.16 13.70
CA ILE A 611 -7.56 24.48 13.99
C ILE A 611 -8.48 23.87 12.92
N SER A 612 -8.10 23.97 11.64
CA SER A 612 -8.82 23.33 10.55
C SER A 612 -8.92 21.82 10.72
N ASN A 613 -7.84 21.15 11.16
CA ASN A 613 -7.85 19.71 11.43
C ASN A 613 -8.77 19.33 12.60
N CYS A 614 -8.91 20.18 13.62
CA CYS A 614 -9.89 19.96 14.68
C CYS A 614 -11.33 20.04 14.12
N PHE A 615 -11.60 20.96 13.21
CA PHE A 615 -12.89 21.03 12.51
C PHE A 615 -13.13 19.82 11.62
N ASN A 616 -12.12 19.36 10.88
CA ASN A 616 -12.21 18.14 10.06
C ASN A 616 -12.55 16.92 10.92
N ALA A 617 -11.91 16.77 12.08
CA ALA A 617 -12.19 15.68 13.02
C ALA A 617 -13.63 15.75 13.55
N TYR A 618 -14.10 16.93 13.89
CA TYR A 618 -15.48 17.14 14.33
C TYR A 618 -16.48 16.86 13.20
N GLY A 619 -16.19 17.33 11.97
CA GLY A 619 -17.00 17.04 10.80
C GLY A 619 -17.05 15.53 10.48
N SER A 620 -15.95 14.80 10.64
CA SER A 620 -15.91 13.35 10.51
C SER A 620 -16.83 12.67 11.53
N TYR A 621 -16.74 13.05 12.80
CA TYR A 621 -17.62 12.57 13.86
C TYR A 621 -19.10 12.79 13.52
N LEU A 622 -19.48 13.98 13.02
CA LEU A 622 -20.85 14.25 12.57
C LEU A 622 -21.25 13.39 11.37
N GLY A 623 -20.31 13.10 10.47
CA GLY A 623 -20.51 12.19 9.33
C GLY A 623 -20.84 10.77 9.79
N GLU A 624 -20.17 10.25 10.81
CA GLU A 624 -20.48 8.94 11.43
C GLU A 624 -21.88 8.94 12.07
N LYS A 625 -22.30 10.06 12.65
CA LYS A 625 -23.66 10.26 13.16
C LYS A 625 -24.71 10.45 12.04
N LYS A 626 -24.30 10.42 10.78
CA LYS A 626 -25.14 10.65 9.59
C LYS A 626 -25.73 12.07 9.49
N GLU A 627 -25.16 13.03 10.22
CA GLU A 627 -25.52 14.45 10.15
C GLU A 627 -24.76 15.15 9.01
N TYR A 628 -24.88 14.64 7.78
CA TYR A 628 -24.04 15.00 6.65
C TYR A 628 -24.01 16.49 6.30
N LYS A 629 -25.15 17.20 6.39
CA LYS A 629 -25.21 18.64 6.12
C LYS A 629 -24.36 19.45 7.10
N LYS A 630 -24.45 19.12 8.40
CA LYS A 630 -23.61 19.74 9.43
C LYS A 630 -22.16 19.33 9.28
N ALA A 631 -21.91 18.07 8.99
CA ALA A 631 -20.57 17.51 8.77
C ALA A 631 -19.83 18.28 7.67
N LEU A 632 -20.49 18.59 6.55
CA LEU A 632 -19.90 19.33 5.42
C LEU A 632 -19.61 20.80 5.72
N ILE A 633 -20.18 21.39 6.76
CA ILE A 633 -19.81 22.74 7.22
C ILE A 633 -18.40 22.73 7.82
N TYR A 634 -18.09 21.69 8.59
CA TYR A 634 -16.80 21.56 9.28
C TYR A 634 -15.74 20.84 8.44
N TYR A 635 -16.17 19.95 7.52
CA TYR A 635 -15.29 19.15 6.67
C TYR A 635 -15.74 19.19 5.20
N PRO A 636 -15.68 20.36 4.55
CA PRO A 636 -16.32 20.61 3.25
C PRO A 636 -15.70 19.84 2.08
N TYR A 637 -14.44 19.42 2.20
CA TYR A 637 -13.74 18.67 1.16
C TYR A 637 -13.75 17.15 1.38
N SER A 638 -14.44 16.61 2.40
CA SER A 638 -14.52 15.17 2.65
C SER A 638 -15.23 14.44 1.52
N LYS A 639 -14.49 13.61 0.79
CA LYS A 639 -15.01 12.76 -0.28
C LYS A 639 -16.08 11.80 0.26
N ALA A 640 -15.78 11.09 1.35
CA ALA A 640 -16.68 10.09 1.93
C ALA A 640 -18.00 10.69 2.43
N ILE A 641 -17.96 11.86 3.10
CA ILE A 641 -19.16 12.51 3.60
C ILE A 641 -20.02 13.03 2.43
N LYS A 642 -19.40 13.60 1.38
CA LYS A 642 -20.11 14.01 0.17
C LYS A 642 -20.81 12.82 -0.48
N GLU A 643 -20.12 11.70 -0.70
CA GLU A 643 -20.67 10.48 -1.26
C GLU A 643 -21.81 9.92 -0.43
N GLN A 644 -21.65 9.84 0.90
CA GLN A 644 -22.70 9.36 1.81
C GLN A 644 -23.89 10.32 1.86
N SER A 645 -23.63 11.64 1.83
CA SER A 645 -24.69 12.65 1.75
C SER A 645 -25.51 12.48 0.48
N ILE A 646 -24.86 12.34 -0.67
CA ILE A 646 -25.52 12.10 -1.95
C ILE A 646 -26.33 10.80 -1.91
N ARG A 647 -25.81 9.72 -1.36
CA ARG A 647 -26.51 8.44 -1.20
C ARG A 647 -27.65 8.49 -0.16
N GLY A 648 -27.47 9.22 0.93
CA GLY A 648 -28.45 9.35 2.01
C GLY A 648 -29.66 10.19 1.63
N MET A 649 -29.51 11.14 0.73
CA MET A 649 -30.59 12.01 0.23
C MET A 649 -31.57 11.28 -0.69
N ARG A 650 -31.31 10.01 -1.09
CA ARG A 650 -32.24 9.13 -1.82
C ARG A 650 -33.62 9.02 -1.16
N ARG A 651 -33.71 9.21 0.14
CA ARG A 651 -34.93 8.94 0.92
C ARG A 651 -35.81 10.17 1.17
N ILE A 652 -35.36 11.36 0.79
CA ILE A 652 -36.05 12.60 1.17
C ILE A 652 -36.34 13.44 -0.10
N LYS A 653 -37.62 13.55 -0.46
CA LYS A 653 -38.12 14.28 -1.64
C LYS A 653 -37.77 15.79 -1.67
N GLU A 654 -37.48 16.42 -0.56
CA GLU A 654 -37.37 17.90 -0.43
C GLU A 654 -36.05 18.54 -0.89
N ASN A 655 -35.03 17.80 -1.29
CA ASN A 655 -33.66 18.35 -1.42
C ASN A 655 -33.00 18.22 -2.81
N ALA A 656 -33.75 18.26 -3.90
CA ALA A 656 -33.22 18.07 -5.28
C ALA A 656 -32.17 19.10 -5.70
N GLU A 657 -32.47 20.37 -5.48
CA GLU A 657 -31.59 21.46 -5.91
C GLU A 657 -30.26 21.46 -5.16
N ASN A 658 -30.33 21.20 -3.84
CA ASN A 658 -29.14 21.06 -3.00
C ASN A 658 -28.29 19.82 -3.41
N ASN A 659 -28.91 18.76 -3.90
CA ASN A 659 -28.22 17.54 -4.34
C ASN A 659 -27.49 17.76 -5.67
N SER A 660 -28.12 18.43 -6.61
CA SER A 660 -27.51 18.80 -7.89
C SER A 660 -26.29 19.71 -7.65
N LYS A 661 -26.40 20.69 -6.76
CA LYS A 661 -25.28 21.57 -6.39
C LYS A 661 -24.14 20.80 -5.72
N LEU A 662 -24.45 19.92 -4.77
CA LEU A 662 -23.45 19.10 -4.08
C LEU A 662 -22.75 18.14 -5.05
N LEU A 663 -23.49 17.56 -6.00
CA LEU A 663 -22.90 16.71 -7.02
C LEU A 663 -21.97 17.50 -7.94
N LYS A 664 -22.42 18.65 -8.46
CA LYS A 664 -21.59 19.51 -9.31
C LYS A 664 -20.30 19.91 -8.57
N ASP A 665 -20.37 20.22 -7.27
CA ASP A 665 -19.18 20.50 -6.46
C ASP A 665 -18.30 19.26 -6.29
N TYR A 666 -18.88 18.10 -6.04
CA TYR A 666 -18.15 16.83 -5.93
C TYR A 666 -17.38 16.52 -7.23
N LEU A 667 -18.01 16.64 -8.38
CA LEU A 667 -17.41 16.36 -9.68
C LEU A 667 -16.31 17.35 -10.09
N LYS A 668 -16.42 18.60 -9.64
CA LYS A 668 -15.35 19.60 -9.81
C LYS A 668 -14.11 19.33 -8.96
N THR A 669 -14.31 18.77 -7.78
CA THR A 669 -13.24 18.55 -6.79
C THR A 669 -12.62 17.17 -6.85
N GLU A 670 -13.34 16.17 -7.40
CA GLU A 670 -12.91 14.78 -7.49
C GLU A 670 -13.01 14.30 -8.94
N LYS A 671 -11.88 14.01 -9.56
CA LYS A 671 -11.81 13.57 -10.97
C LYS A 671 -11.72 12.03 -11.10
N ASN A 672 -12.23 11.31 -10.12
CA ASN A 672 -12.16 9.85 -10.04
C ASN A 672 -13.41 9.20 -10.67
N ILE A 673 -13.25 7.98 -11.16
CA ILE A 673 -14.19 7.19 -11.96
C ILE A 673 -15.37 6.63 -11.15
N SER A 674 -15.24 6.49 -9.82
CA SER A 674 -16.38 6.10 -8.95
C SER A 674 -17.56 7.07 -9.04
N GLN A 675 -17.41 8.12 -9.85
CA GLN A 675 -18.44 9.13 -10.10
C GLN A 675 -19.64 8.59 -10.88
N THR A 676 -19.47 7.58 -11.75
CA THR A 676 -20.57 7.03 -12.57
C THR A 676 -21.67 6.39 -11.73
N SER A 677 -21.32 5.64 -10.68
CA SER A 677 -22.30 5.04 -9.79
C SER A 677 -23.10 6.10 -9.02
N ILE A 678 -22.45 7.19 -8.63
CA ILE A 678 -23.06 8.32 -7.95
C ILE A 678 -23.97 9.10 -8.90
N CYS A 679 -23.58 9.27 -10.16
CA CYS A 679 -24.41 9.88 -11.19
C CYS A 679 -25.67 9.04 -11.47
N ARG A 680 -25.54 7.72 -11.61
CA ARG A 680 -26.65 6.80 -11.76
C ARG A 680 -27.62 6.84 -10.56
N GLU A 681 -27.08 6.92 -9.37
CA GLU A 681 -27.88 7.02 -8.15
C GLU A 681 -28.66 8.34 -8.05
N LEU A 682 -28.06 9.44 -8.45
CA LEU A 682 -28.73 10.73 -8.52
C LEU A 682 -29.83 10.77 -9.56
N TYR A 683 -29.54 10.21 -10.71
CA TYR A 683 -30.49 10.09 -11.78
C TYR A 683 -31.77 9.36 -11.35
N GLN A 684 -31.67 8.19 -10.71
CA GLN A 684 -32.80 7.44 -10.19
C GLN A 684 -33.63 8.25 -9.15
N ASN A 685 -33.06 9.26 -8.53
CA ASN A 685 -33.74 10.15 -7.60
C ASN A 685 -34.44 11.32 -8.30
N ILE A 686 -33.89 11.79 -9.41
CA ILE A 686 -34.41 12.94 -10.16
C ILE A 686 -35.61 12.51 -11.02
N ILE A 687 -35.61 11.31 -11.57
CA ILE A 687 -36.75 10.74 -12.33
C ILE A 687 -38.07 10.76 -11.56
N LYS A 688 -38.01 10.66 -10.25
CA LYS A 688 -39.19 10.61 -9.38
C LYS A 688 -39.80 11.99 -9.11
N ARG A 689 -39.49 13.04 -9.88
CA ARG A 689 -39.91 14.45 -9.60
C ARG A 689 -40.65 15.11 -10.75
N ASP A 690 -41.42 16.16 -10.37
CA ASP A 690 -42.27 16.91 -11.30
C ASP A 690 -41.50 17.83 -12.28
N ASP A 691 -40.22 18.17 -12.01
CA ASP A 691 -39.35 18.97 -12.88
C ASP A 691 -38.23 18.11 -13.52
N ILE A 692 -38.72 17.13 -14.30
CA ILE A 692 -37.83 16.12 -14.90
C ILE A 692 -36.94 16.71 -15.97
N GLN A 693 -37.44 17.63 -16.81
CA GLN A 693 -36.78 18.06 -18.06
C GLN A 693 -35.48 18.83 -17.84
N ASN A 694 -35.47 19.84 -16.93
CA ASN A 694 -34.26 20.61 -16.62
C ASN A 694 -33.20 19.76 -15.90
N SER A 695 -33.65 18.90 -15.01
CA SER A 695 -32.77 17.98 -14.26
C SER A 695 -32.14 16.92 -15.14
N MET A 696 -32.81 16.48 -16.19
CA MET A 696 -32.32 15.50 -17.16
C MET A 696 -31.28 16.09 -18.10
N ASN A 697 -31.51 17.30 -18.63
CA ASN A 697 -30.52 18.01 -19.44
C ASN A 697 -29.21 18.22 -18.67
N ASP A 698 -29.29 18.54 -17.39
CA ASP A 698 -28.11 18.68 -16.51
C ASP A 698 -27.35 17.35 -16.38
N ILE A 699 -28.05 16.22 -16.27
CA ILE A 699 -27.44 14.89 -16.13
C ILE A 699 -26.86 14.43 -17.45
N GLU A 700 -27.55 14.64 -18.56
CA GLU A 700 -27.08 14.25 -19.88
C GLU A 700 -25.82 15.03 -20.24
N THR A 701 -25.80 16.34 -20.01
CA THR A 701 -24.61 17.18 -20.16
C THR A 701 -23.46 16.65 -19.31
N LEU A 702 -23.73 16.29 -18.07
CA LEU A 702 -22.74 15.75 -17.17
C LEU A 702 -22.20 14.40 -17.62
N TYR A 703 -23.05 13.49 -18.11
CA TYR A 703 -22.63 12.19 -18.64
C TYR A 703 -21.81 12.34 -19.92
N ASN A 704 -22.18 13.26 -20.79
CA ASN A 704 -21.41 13.57 -21.99
C ASN A 704 -20.02 14.10 -21.62
N GLU A 705 -19.92 15.06 -20.68
CA GLU A 705 -18.65 15.53 -20.17
C GLU A 705 -17.80 14.41 -19.55
N LEU A 706 -18.43 13.47 -18.83
CA LEU A 706 -17.74 12.32 -18.25
C LEU A 706 -17.25 11.33 -19.32
N ILE A 707 -18.02 11.10 -20.38
CA ILE A 707 -17.62 10.23 -21.50
C ILE A 707 -16.50 10.89 -22.32
N ASP A 708 -16.63 12.17 -22.64
CA ASP A 708 -15.67 12.89 -23.48
C ASP A 708 -14.32 13.11 -22.75
N ASN A 709 -14.36 13.32 -21.44
CA ASN A 709 -13.17 13.44 -20.60
C ASN A 709 -12.54 12.10 -20.21
N GLU A 710 -13.22 10.97 -20.48
CA GLU A 710 -12.69 9.65 -20.17
C GLU A 710 -11.68 9.20 -21.22
N ARG A 711 -10.43 9.06 -20.84
CA ARG A 711 -9.34 8.65 -21.72
C ARG A 711 -9.11 7.14 -21.75
N SER A 712 -9.58 6.41 -20.73
CA SER A 712 -9.50 4.95 -20.71
C SER A 712 -10.56 4.35 -21.64
N PRO A 713 -10.17 3.60 -22.68
CA PRO A 713 -11.12 2.97 -23.59
C PRO A 713 -12.16 2.11 -22.86
N LYS A 714 -11.75 1.27 -21.93
CA LYS A 714 -12.62 0.39 -21.14
C LYS A 714 -13.71 1.14 -20.38
N TRP A 715 -13.31 2.21 -19.67
CA TRP A 715 -14.26 2.98 -18.89
C TRP A 715 -15.17 3.85 -19.75
N ARG A 716 -14.65 4.28 -20.90
CA ARG A 716 -15.46 5.00 -21.89
C ARG A 716 -16.56 4.10 -22.46
N VAL A 717 -16.23 2.87 -22.84
CA VAL A 717 -17.21 1.88 -23.28
C VAL A 717 -18.24 1.61 -22.20
N ARG A 718 -17.82 1.35 -20.99
CA ARG A 718 -18.73 1.10 -19.89
C ARG A 718 -19.64 2.29 -19.60
N LYS A 719 -19.14 3.52 -19.72
CA LYS A 719 -19.95 4.74 -19.60
C LYS A 719 -20.94 4.90 -20.75
N ILE A 720 -20.56 4.51 -21.96
CA ILE A 720 -21.49 4.49 -23.11
C ILE A 720 -22.62 3.49 -22.84
N ILE A 721 -22.31 2.28 -22.37
CA ILE A 721 -23.30 1.26 -22.03
C ILE A 721 -24.20 1.71 -20.86
N GLU A 722 -23.59 2.25 -19.79
CA GLU A 722 -24.33 2.79 -18.65
C GLU A 722 -25.25 3.95 -19.04
N ARG A 723 -24.84 4.82 -19.97
CA ARG A 723 -25.68 5.89 -20.53
C ARG A 723 -26.86 5.30 -21.30
N GLY A 724 -26.62 4.28 -22.13
CA GLY A 724 -27.69 3.59 -22.86
C GLY A 724 -28.73 2.99 -21.92
N GLY A 725 -28.30 2.24 -20.90
CA GLY A 725 -29.20 1.69 -19.88
C GLY A 725 -29.96 2.77 -19.10
N LEU A 726 -29.34 3.90 -18.87
CA LEU A 726 -29.94 5.06 -18.24
C LEU A 726 -31.08 5.65 -19.09
N ILE A 727 -30.85 5.82 -20.38
CA ILE A 727 -31.88 6.31 -21.32
C ILE A 727 -33.06 5.35 -21.34
N LEU A 728 -32.81 4.04 -21.31
CA LEU A 728 -33.86 3.03 -21.23
C LEU A 728 -34.70 3.20 -19.94
N ASP A 729 -34.07 3.31 -18.78
CA ASP A 729 -34.73 3.53 -17.49
C ASP A 729 -35.62 4.80 -17.50
N ILE A 730 -35.18 5.86 -18.21
CA ILE A 730 -35.96 7.10 -18.42
C ILE A 730 -37.20 6.83 -19.22
N ILE A 731 -37.02 6.18 -20.36
CA ILE A 731 -38.11 5.91 -21.29
C ILE A 731 -39.15 5.05 -20.59
N GLU A 732 -38.76 4.02 -19.86
CA GLU A 732 -39.66 3.16 -19.08
C GLU A 732 -40.46 3.93 -18.04
N TYR A 733 -39.79 4.83 -17.32
CA TYR A 733 -40.44 5.67 -16.32
C TYR A 733 -41.45 6.63 -16.98
N LEU A 734 -41.03 7.34 -18.04
CA LEU A 734 -41.89 8.26 -18.75
C LEU A 734 -43.05 7.53 -19.39
N ASP A 735 -42.85 6.34 -19.95
CA ASP A 735 -43.93 5.51 -20.50
C ASP A 735 -44.96 5.13 -19.44
N THR A 736 -44.48 4.74 -18.24
CA THR A 736 -45.34 4.43 -17.10
C THR A 736 -46.16 5.65 -16.67
N GLN A 737 -45.54 6.85 -16.61
CA GLN A 737 -46.23 8.09 -16.29
C GLN A 737 -47.25 8.47 -17.39
N ASN A 738 -46.89 8.25 -18.66
CA ASN A 738 -47.76 8.54 -19.78
C ASN A 738 -49.02 7.61 -19.84
N GLN A 739 -48.88 6.35 -19.41
CA GLN A 739 -50.01 5.45 -19.23
C GLN A 739 -51.01 5.98 -18.17
N ILE A 740 -50.53 6.68 -17.16
CA ILE A 740 -51.35 7.23 -16.06
C ILE A 740 -51.99 8.57 -16.48
N TYR A 741 -51.20 9.48 -17.05
CA TYR A 741 -51.60 10.88 -17.27
C TYR A 741 -51.95 11.22 -18.69
N LYS A 742 -51.64 10.35 -19.71
CA LYS A 742 -51.93 10.53 -21.15
C LYS A 742 -51.56 11.93 -21.65
N ASN A 743 -50.30 12.34 -21.48
CA ASN A 743 -49.84 13.70 -21.71
C ASN A 743 -48.97 13.81 -22.99
N ASN A 744 -49.37 14.57 -24.00
CA ASN A 744 -48.63 14.75 -25.25
C ASN A 744 -47.17 15.25 -25.01
N ARG A 745 -46.91 16.04 -23.97
CA ARG A 745 -45.59 16.52 -23.63
C ARG A 745 -44.66 15.37 -23.21
N ILE A 746 -45.20 14.36 -22.50
CA ILE A 746 -44.44 13.16 -22.16
C ILE A 746 -44.11 12.35 -23.41
N ASP A 747 -45.02 12.25 -24.34
CA ASP A 747 -44.80 11.59 -25.66
C ASP A 747 -43.63 12.28 -26.43
N GLU A 748 -43.62 13.62 -26.49
CA GLU A 748 -42.55 14.40 -27.12
C GLU A 748 -41.19 14.18 -26.41
N MET A 749 -41.18 14.09 -25.08
CA MET A 749 -39.96 13.80 -24.34
C MET A 749 -39.43 12.40 -24.63
N ILE A 750 -40.29 11.39 -24.64
CA ILE A 750 -39.90 10.00 -24.98
C ILE A 750 -39.33 9.95 -26.39
N GLN A 751 -39.99 10.60 -27.38
CA GLN A 751 -39.49 10.66 -28.73
C GLN A 751 -38.14 11.37 -28.87
N GLY A 752 -37.91 12.44 -28.08
CA GLY A 752 -36.62 13.13 -28.03
C GLY A 752 -35.49 12.21 -27.55
N TYR A 753 -35.73 11.42 -26.50
CA TYR A 753 -34.73 10.47 -26.02
C TYR A 753 -34.48 9.30 -26.98
N LEU A 754 -35.53 8.77 -27.58
CA LEU A 754 -35.46 7.73 -28.60
C LEU A 754 -34.64 8.18 -29.82
N ASN A 755 -34.91 9.36 -30.35
CA ASN A 755 -34.19 9.90 -31.52
C ASN A 755 -32.72 10.13 -31.15
N ASN A 756 -32.42 10.77 -30.01
CA ASN A 756 -31.04 11.00 -29.56
C ASN A 756 -30.25 9.70 -29.40
N PHE A 757 -30.89 8.65 -28.87
CA PHE A 757 -30.20 7.35 -28.72
C PHE A 757 -29.92 6.70 -30.07
N VAL A 758 -30.89 6.72 -30.98
CA VAL A 758 -30.75 6.12 -32.32
C VAL A 758 -29.71 6.86 -33.15
N ASP A 759 -29.72 8.19 -33.14
CA ASP A 759 -28.78 9.02 -33.91
C ASP A 759 -27.33 8.78 -33.50
N ASN A 760 -27.09 8.45 -32.25
CA ASN A 760 -25.75 8.18 -31.70
C ASN A 760 -25.39 6.69 -31.62
N TYR A 761 -26.31 5.78 -32.01
CA TYR A 761 -26.11 4.34 -31.77
C TYR A 761 -24.92 3.77 -32.55
N ASP A 762 -24.88 4.02 -33.85
CA ASP A 762 -23.82 3.49 -34.72
C ASP A 762 -22.44 4.06 -34.38
N GLU A 763 -22.37 5.36 -34.07
CA GLU A 763 -21.13 5.98 -33.60
C GLU A 763 -20.63 5.37 -32.28
N ASN A 764 -21.53 5.17 -31.33
CA ASN A 764 -21.19 4.58 -30.05
C ASN A 764 -20.79 3.09 -30.16
N LEU A 765 -21.51 2.33 -31.02
CA LEU A 765 -21.16 0.94 -31.26
C LEU A 765 -19.80 0.81 -31.98
N ASN A 766 -19.48 1.69 -32.90
CA ASN A 766 -18.18 1.73 -33.55
C ASN A 766 -17.08 2.15 -32.56
N ARG A 767 -17.35 3.10 -31.69
CA ARG A 767 -16.43 3.47 -30.58
C ARG A 767 -16.14 2.29 -29.65
N ILE A 768 -17.13 1.42 -29.37
CA ILE A 768 -16.96 0.18 -28.63
C ILE A 768 -16.05 -0.78 -29.40
N LYS A 769 -16.30 -0.98 -30.71
CA LYS A 769 -15.59 -1.96 -31.52
C LYS A 769 -14.17 -1.56 -31.91
N GLU A 770 -13.94 -0.31 -32.32
CA GLU A 770 -12.65 0.12 -32.89
C GLU A 770 -11.56 0.39 -31.85
N LYS A 771 -11.89 0.98 -30.70
CA LYS A 771 -10.88 1.43 -29.72
C LYS A 771 -10.38 0.34 -28.80
N GLU A 772 -11.05 -0.80 -28.70
CA GLU A 772 -10.74 -1.85 -27.74
C GLU A 772 -10.14 -3.12 -28.34
N LYS A 773 -10.21 -3.28 -29.66
CA LYS A 773 -9.67 -4.45 -30.38
C LYS A 773 -8.19 -4.75 -30.05
N ASN A 774 -7.44 -3.73 -29.63
CA ASN A 774 -6.03 -3.84 -29.28
C ASN A 774 -5.75 -4.12 -27.79
N LEU A 775 -6.75 -4.03 -26.89
CA LEU A 775 -6.52 -4.06 -25.44
C LEU A 775 -7.12 -5.28 -24.73
N TYR A 776 -8.25 -5.83 -25.16
CA TYR A 776 -9.02 -6.78 -24.35
C TYR A 776 -9.29 -8.15 -25.00
N GLY A 777 -8.92 -8.35 -26.26
CA GLY A 777 -9.32 -9.55 -27.01
C GLY A 777 -10.76 -9.46 -27.56
N ASP A 778 -11.03 -10.26 -28.59
CA ASP A 778 -12.28 -10.16 -29.35
C ASP A 778 -13.52 -10.58 -28.53
N GLU A 779 -13.37 -11.54 -27.59
CA GLU A 779 -14.48 -12.04 -26.74
C GLU A 779 -15.09 -10.97 -25.82
N VAL A 780 -14.26 -10.17 -25.15
CA VAL A 780 -14.75 -9.13 -24.20
C VAL A 780 -15.41 -7.97 -24.94
N ILE A 781 -14.93 -7.66 -26.14
CA ILE A 781 -15.53 -6.62 -27.00
C ILE A 781 -16.88 -7.10 -27.52
N GLU A 782 -16.99 -8.39 -27.82
CA GLU A 782 -18.23 -9.00 -28.26
C GLU A 782 -19.28 -8.96 -27.15
N GLU A 783 -18.90 -9.30 -25.91
CA GLU A 783 -19.76 -9.20 -24.73
C GLU A 783 -20.30 -7.77 -24.52
N TYR A 784 -19.43 -6.74 -24.56
CA TYR A 784 -19.86 -5.35 -24.43
C TYR A 784 -20.70 -4.87 -25.62
N SER A 785 -20.39 -5.33 -26.80
CA SER A 785 -21.17 -5.00 -28.00
C SER A 785 -22.56 -5.64 -27.95
N GLU A 786 -22.67 -6.87 -27.43
CA GLU A 786 -23.96 -7.54 -27.23
C GLU A 786 -24.77 -6.88 -26.11
N GLU A 787 -24.14 -6.48 -25.01
CA GLU A 787 -24.82 -5.74 -23.94
C GLU A 787 -25.39 -4.42 -24.46
N TYR A 788 -24.65 -3.68 -25.29
CA TYR A 788 -25.14 -2.42 -25.89
C TYR A 788 -26.22 -2.65 -26.96
N LYS A 789 -26.14 -3.73 -27.75
CA LYS A 789 -27.19 -4.14 -28.70
C LYS A 789 -28.46 -4.52 -27.95
N LYS A 790 -28.37 -5.23 -26.82
CA LYS A 790 -29.54 -5.58 -26.03
C LYS A 790 -30.28 -4.34 -25.52
N ILE A 791 -29.54 -3.32 -25.10
CA ILE A 791 -30.15 -2.03 -24.73
C ILE A 791 -30.86 -1.40 -25.91
N TYR A 792 -30.28 -1.45 -27.12
CA TYR A 792 -30.93 -0.99 -28.34
C TYR A 792 -32.20 -1.76 -28.65
N ASP A 793 -32.21 -3.10 -28.54
CA ASP A 793 -33.37 -3.92 -28.77
C ASP A 793 -34.50 -3.61 -27.75
N ASP A 794 -34.17 -3.37 -26.51
CA ASP A 794 -35.13 -2.96 -25.50
C ASP A 794 -35.69 -1.55 -25.76
N ILE A 795 -34.88 -0.61 -26.24
CA ILE A 795 -35.32 0.73 -26.65
C ILE A 795 -36.13 0.69 -27.93
N SER A 796 -35.80 -0.18 -28.89
CA SER A 796 -36.51 -0.30 -30.15
C SER A 796 -37.97 -0.69 -29.99
N ARG A 797 -38.35 -1.42 -28.95
CA ARG A 797 -39.77 -1.71 -28.62
C ARG A 797 -40.55 -0.44 -28.29
N TYR A 798 -39.91 0.57 -27.75
CA TYR A 798 -40.54 1.87 -27.51
C TYR A 798 -40.59 2.72 -28.79
N LEU A 799 -39.63 2.59 -29.71
CA LEU A 799 -39.66 3.21 -31.04
C LEU A 799 -40.92 2.78 -31.79
N GLU A 800 -41.21 1.48 -31.83
CA GLU A 800 -42.41 0.96 -32.48
C GLU A 800 -43.68 1.52 -31.82
N LYS A 801 -43.70 1.57 -30.46
CA LYS A 801 -44.86 2.06 -29.70
C LYS A 801 -45.15 3.54 -29.90
N TYR A 802 -44.11 4.39 -30.00
CA TYR A 802 -44.25 5.86 -30.02
C TYR A 802 -44.14 6.46 -31.44
N CYS A 803 -43.46 5.83 -32.40
CA CYS A 803 -43.43 6.27 -33.80
C CYS A 803 -44.65 5.87 -34.58
N LEU A 804 -45.28 4.72 -34.31
CA LEU A 804 -46.54 4.30 -34.96
C LEU A 804 -47.75 5.19 -34.61
N LYS A 805 -47.70 5.91 -33.46
CA LYS A 805 -48.74 6.89 -33.12
C LYS A 805 -48.73 8.16 -34.03
N LYS A 806 -47.61 8.49 -34.67
CA LYS A 806 -47.50 9.66 -35.60
C LYS A 806 -48.09 9.38 -37.01
N THR A 807 -48.21 8.11 -37.40
CA THR A 807 -48.78 7.74 -38.74
C THR A 807 -50.29 7.53 -38.72
N LYS A 808 -50.99 7.73 -37.57
CA LYS A 808 -52.45 7.59 -37.45
C LYS A 808 -53.17 8.90 -37.05
N ILE A 809 -52.49 10.04 -37.10
CA ILE A 809 -53.04 11.38 -37.08
C ILE A 809 -52.71 12.07 -38.42
#